data_42dd3c297a13bd0f4168ad6507eba461
#
_entry.id   42dd3c297a13bd0f4168ad6507eba461
#
_cell.length_a   1.000
_cell.length_b   1.000
_cell.length_c   1.000
_cell.angle_alpha   90.00
_cell.angle_beta   90.00
_cell.angle_gamma   90.00
#
_symmetry.space_group_name_H-M   'P 1'
#
loop_
_entity.id
_entity.type
_entity.pdbx_description
1 polymer ?
#
loop_
_entity_poly.entity_id
_entity_poly.type
_entity_poly.pdbx_seq_one_letter_code
_entity_poly.pdbx_strand_id
1 'polypeptide(L)'
;MTTQGLRSTALALSLSLTSLFATQAEAAVDSLQLIPRPVSVTYGTGTLRLPRTLRLSAGAPASLSDGLKKQSFTTTAAKGRMKGLITTRLDASVPGLEGYRLEIGKQGITLTARDEAGLRQGTQSLLQITQQYGGALPYLTITDSARLAYRGVMLDVSRHFLNRDMIIRLLDEMARYKLNRFHWHLVDGGGWRFPSKKYPLLTKKAAFRTVSDWDQWWQKDRRFVDEGTPGSYGGYYSLEDIHAVLNHATRLGITVIPEIELPGHSNEIFAAYPELSCLNEWAFENSDVCIGNEKTFKFFEDILDEVMAIFPSKYIHIGGDEATMQHWSKCAKCQARMKSEGLKDEHALQSYMIRRIEKYLNSKGRKLIGWDEILMGGLAPDATVMSWRGEEGAIQAAKEGHDVILTPNSHVYLDLYQRESDHEPRANGGFIPLEKIYSYNPVPKELTPAETKHVLGVQANLWTEYVLDEPHAEYMLFPRILALSEVAWTPQQDRDYKNFLTRVNYHVPALKERGINVYPLRRIAAINEVDTVKHLVSVSLDSERPTADIRYTTDGTEPTARSPRYTGTPLTSRDSIIVKARLFEGDKMIDAAPMISFRTDYHKAIGKKITYNDCTWNERYTAGGSRALIDGVRGTPTYLDGRWQGFTSPMDVTIDLGAVTELSHIFAKFMQERVQWVYMPGDVEILLSDDGVNFRSVARQKTLTSEDIYKPVFETFSFPMKERARYVRVKASNNRSAGHFIFCDEIIVH
;
A
#
# COMPACT_ATOMS: atom_id res chain seq x y z
N MET A 1 -1.61 -50.23 -61.02
CA MET A 1 -1.11 -48.93 -60.73
C MET A 1 -2.07 -48.29 -59.72
N THR A 2 -1.87 -47.98 -58.53
CA THR A 2 -0.89 -48.27 -57.49
C THR A 2 -1.52 -47.79 -56.17
N THR A 3 -1.63 -48.65 -55.21
CA THR A 3 -2.26 -48.44 -53.88
C THR A 3 -1.26 -47.86 -52.90
N GLN A 4 -0.58 -46.75 -53.21
CA GLN A 4 0.38 -46.10 -52.32
C GLN A 4 0.06 -44.68 -51.86
N GLY A 5 -1.10 -44.09 -52.30
CA GLY A 5 -1.43 -42.70 -52.01
C GLY A 5 -2.26 -42.46 -50.74
N LEU A 6 -2.80 -43.51 -50.10
CA LEU A 6 -3.79 -43.35 -49.01
C LEU A 6 -3.27 -43.57 -47.57
N ARG A 7 -1.99 -43.94 -47.40
CA ARG A 7 -1.43 -44.15 -46.05
C ARG A 7 -0.66 -42.96 -45.48
N SER A 8 -0.26 -41.96 -46.29
CA SER A 8 0.50 -40.78 -45.82
C SER A 8 -0.39 -39.67 -45.26
N THR A 9 -1.66 -39.58 -45.68
CA THR A 9 -2.60 -38.54 -45.23
C THR A 9 -3.26 -38.85 -43.88
N ALA A 10 -3.39 -40.14 -43.51
CA ALA A 10 -3.95 -40.52 -42.22
C ALA A 10 -2.97 -40.33 -41.05
N LEU A 11 -1.62 -40.44 -41.32
CA LEU A 11 -0.62 -40.22 -40.27
C LEU A 11 -0.35 -38.75 -40.01
N ALA A 12 -0.49 -37.87 -41.01
CA ALA A 12 -0.35 -36.44 -40.86
C ALA A 12 -1.55 -35.80 -40.11
N LEU A 13 -2.76 -36.36 -40.31
CA LEU A 13 -3.96 -35.87 -39.54
C LEU A 13 -3.96 -36.34 -38.08
N SER A 14 -3.39 -37.52 -37.76
CA SER A 14 -3.32 -37.98 -36.35
C SER A 14 -2.24 -37.25 -35.55
N LEU A 15 -1.12 -36.83 -36.16
CA LEU A 15 -0.10 -36.02 -35.50
C LEU A 15 -0.53 -34.56 -35.30
N SER A 16 -1.32 -34.00 -36.21
CA SER A 16 -1.83 -32.63 -36.07
C SER A 16 -2.98 -32.54 -35.02
N LEU A 17 -3.78 -33.59 -34.87
CA LEU A 17 -4.80 -33.61 -33.80
C LEU A 17 -4.20 -33.84 -32.40
N THR A 18 -3.14 -34.66 -32.27
CA THR A 18 -2.45 -34.87 -31.01
C THR A 18 -1.65 -33.63 -30.57
N SER A 19 -1.09 -32.87 -31.50
CA SER A 19 -0.41 -31.60 -31.19
C SER A 19 -1.40 -30.49 -30.83
N LEU A 20 -2.60 -30.42 -31.44
CA LEU A 20 -3.65 -29.49 -31.06
C LEU A 20 -4.26 -29.80 -29.66
N PHE A 21 -4.39 -31.08 -29.30
CA PHE A 21 -4.84 -31.47 -27.98
C PHE A 21 -3.78 -31.26 -26.90
N ALA A 22 -2.49 -31.43 -27.21
CA ALA A 22 -1.39 -31.13 -26.31
C ALA A 22 -1.27 -29.61 -26.05
N THR A 23 -1.37 -28.76 -27.09
CA THR A 23 -1.36 -27.30 -26.95
C THR A 23 -2.60 -26.76 -26.25
N GLN A 24 -3.77 -27.37 -26.40
CA GLN A 24 -4.95 -27.02 -25.62
C GLN A 24 -4.88 -27.45 -24.14
N ALA A 25 -4.17 -28.57 -23.86
CA ALA A 25 -3.94 -29.00 -22.48
C ALA A 25 -2.89 -28.12 -21.76
N GLU A 26 -1.82 -27.69 -22.44
CA GLU A 26 -0.86 -26.75 -21.89
C GLU A 26 -1.44 -25.34 -21.70
N ALA A 27 -2.29 -24.85 -22.61
CA ALA A 27 -3.01 -23.59 -22.44
C ALA A 27 -4.07 -23.65 -21.34
N ALA A 28 -4.54 -24.84 -20.94
CA ALA A 28 -5.49 -25.01 -19.84
C ALA A 28 -4.82 -24.97 -18.44
N VAL A 29 -3.52 -25.20 -18.35
CA VAL A 29 -2.80 -25.24 -17.06
C VAL A 29 -2.62 -23.86 -16.45
N ASP A 30 -2.62 -22.78 -17.24
CA ASP A 30 -2.49 -21.39 -16.78
C ASP A 30 -3.84 -20.65 -16.64
N SER A 31 -4.96 -21.38 -16.71
CA SER A 31 -6.30 -20.77 -16.81
C SER A 31 -6.98 -20.48 -15.47
N LEU A 32 -6.46 -20.95 -14.34
CA LEU A 32 -7.10 -20.78 -13.03
C LEU A 32 -6.85 -19.36 -12.48
N GLN A 33 -7.94 -18.59 -12.33
CA GLN A 33 -7.89 -17.17 -11.96
C GLN A 33 -8.00 -16.93 -10.44
N LEU A 34 -7.39 -17.79 -9.61
CA LEU A 34 -7.42 -17.63 -8.15
C LEU A 34 -6.48 -16.52 -7.67
N ILE A 35 -6.97 -15.69 -6.79
CA ILE A 35 -6.18 -14.75 -5.97
C ILE A 35 -6.53 -14.99 -4.49
N PRO A 36 -5.53 -15.21 -3.65
CA PRO A 36 -4.11 -15.44 -3.94
C PRO A 36 -3.83 -16.78 -4.67
N ARG A 37 -2.71 -16.84 -5.39
CA ARG A 37 -2.26 -18.05 -6.07
C ARG A 37 -2.00 -19.16 -5.07
N PRO A 38 -2.60 -20.36 -5.25
CA PRO A 38 -2.36 -21.48 -4.36
C PRO A 38 -0.96 -22.07 -4.56
N VAL A 39 -0.43 -22.71 -3.51
CA VAL A 39 0.90 -23.33 -3.49
C VAL A 39 1.02 -24.44 -4.55
N SER A 40 -0.02 -25.26 -4.72
CA SER A 40 0.02 -26.34 -5.70
C SER A 40 -1.34 -26.59 -6.33
N VAL A 41 -1.35 -26.77 -7.65
CA VAL A 41 -2.53 -27.17 -8.43
C VAL A 41 -2.15 -28.30 -9.35
N THR A 42 -2.90 -29.39 -9.30
CA THR A 42 -2.76 -30.54 -10.23
C THR A 42 -4.07 -30.75 -10.96
N TYR A 43 -4.04 -30.75 -12.28
CA TYR A 43 -5.23 -30.98 -13.10
C TYR A 43 -5.40 -32.47 -13.42
N GLY A 44 -6.67 -32.91 -13.37
CA GLY A 44 -7.11 -34.22 -13.86
C GLY A 44 -7.80 -34.12 -15.22
N THR A 45 -8.02 -35.26 -15.86
CA THR A 45 -8.75 -35.30 -17.13
C THR A 45 -10.24 -35.44 -16.89
N GLY A 46 -11.01 -34.40 -17.24
CA GLY A 46 -12.47 -34.42 -17.17
C GLY A 46 -13.05 -33.18 -16.46
N THR A 47 -14.38 -33.16 -16.39
CA THR A 47 -15.15 -32.03 -15.88
C THR A 47 -16.28 -32.53 -14.98
N LEU A 48 -16.47 -31.91 -13.83
CA LEU A 48 -17.61 -32.10 -12.94
C LEU A 48 -18.73 -31.12 -13.34
N ARG A 49 -19.88 -31.64 -13.79
CA ARG A 49 -21.06 -30.83 -14.00
C ARG A 49 -21.83 -30.66 -12.68
N LEU A 50 -22.01 -29.43 -12.26
CA LEU A 50 -22.75 -29.09 -11.04
C LEU A 50 -24.25 -29.02 -11.36
N PRO A 51 -25.09 -29.70 -10.56
CA PRO A 51 -26.52 -29.49 -10.63
C PRO A 51 -26.89 -28.11 -10.04
N ARG A 52 -28.06 -27.57 -10.42
CA ARG A 52 -28.51 -26.29 -9.88
C ARG A 52 -28.70 -26.32 -8.35
N THR A 53 -29.05 -27.50 -7.80
CA THR A 53 -29.18 -27.71 -6.36
C THR A 53 -28.01 -28.53 -5.85
N LEU A 54 -27.18 -27.90 -4.99
CA LEU A 54 -25.96 -28.48 -4.41
C LEU A 54 -26.27 -29.03 -3.00
N ARG A 55 -25.88 -30.27 -2.75
CA ARG A 55 -25.96 -30.88 -1.42
C ARG A 55 -24.64 -30.69 -0.68
N LEU A 56 -24.70 -30.04 0.48
CA LEU A 56 -23.55 -29.80 1.34
C LEU A 56 -23.55 -30.82 2.50
N SER A 57 -22.36 -31.33 2.84
CA SER A 57 -22.20 -32.18 4.03
C SER A 57 -22.54 -31.41 5.33
N ALA A 58 -22.84 -32.15 6.38
CA ALA A 58 -22.92 -31.60 7.73
C ALA A 58 -21.54 -30.96 8.10
N GLY A 59 -21.57 -29.80 8.72
CA GLY A 59 -20.35 -29.04 9.08
C GLY A 59 -19.76 -28.18 7.94
N ALA A 60 -20.42 -28.09 6.79
CA ALA A 60 -20.03 -27.13 5.76
C ALA A 60 -20.20 -25.69 6.30
N PRO A 61 -19.21 -24.79 6.11
CA PRO A 61 -19.31 -23.40 6.56
C PRO A 61 -20.54 -22.69 5.97
N ALA A 62 -21.21 -21.87 6.77
CA ALA A 62 -22.34 -21.06 6.29
C ALA A 62 -21.94 -20.17 5.12
N SER A 63 -20.71 -19.62 5.14
CA SER A 63 -20.14 -18.80 4.05
C SER A 63 -20.10 -19.53 2.71
N LEU A 64 -19.94 -20.86 2.69
CA LEU A 64 -20.00 -21.67 1.46
C LEU A 64 -21.42 -21.66 0.88
N SER A 65 -22.41 -21.95 1.73
CA SER A 65 -23.82 -21.92 1.29
C SER A 65 -24.25 -20.55 0.78
N ASP A 66 -23.90 -19.51 1.51
CA ASP A 66 -24.26 -18.13 1.16
C ASP A 66 -23.54 -17.67 -0.12
N GLY A 67 -22.25 -17.99 -0.25
CA GLY A 67 -21.49 -17.68 -1.46
C GLY A 67 -22.03 -18.38 -2.71
N LEU A 68 -22.38 -19.67 -2.60
CA LEU A 68 -23.00 -20.42 -3.71
C LEU A 68 -24.38 -19.87 -4.09
N LYS A 69 -25.20 -19.45 -3.11
CA LYS A 69 -26.50 -18.80 -3.37
C LYS A 69 -26.32 -17.46 -4.12
N LYS A 70 -25.34 -16.65 -3.74
CA LYS A 70 -24.98 -15.42 -4.48
C LYS A 70 -24.60 -15.71 -5.95
N GLN A 71 -24.12 -16.93 -6.26
CA GLN A 71 -23.81 -17.41 -7.61
C GLN A 71 -24.99 -18.19 -8.27
N SER A 72 -26.22 -18.00 -7.79
CA SER A 72 -27.44 -18.59 -8.33
C SER A 72 -27.57 -20.11 -8.17
N PHE A 73 -26.81 -20.75 -7.28
CA PHE A 73 -27.03 -22.12 -6.87
C PHE A 73 -28.04 -22.21 -5.72
N THR A 74 -28.81 -23.26 -5.69
CA THR A 74 -29.60 -23.64 -4.50
C THR A 74 -28.79 -24.61 -3.65
N THR A 75 -28.77 -24.44 -2.34
CA THR A 75 -28.04 -25.33 -1.44
C THR A 75 -28.99 -26.07 -0.49
N THR A 76 -28.72 -27.36 -0.24
CA THR A 76 -29.43 -28.17 0.73
C THR A 76 -28.48 -28.99 1.57
N ALA A 77 -28.82 -29.28 2.82
CA ALA A 77 -28.03 -30.18 3.65
C ALA A 77 -28.20 -31.65 3.16
N ALA A 78 -27.11 -32.42 3.19
CA ALA A 78 -27.14 -33.86 2.97
C ALA A 78 -27.87 -34.53 4.12
N LYS A 79 -28.87 -35.40 3.83
CA LYS A 79 -29.67 -36.12 4.82
C LYS A 79 -29.09 -37.52 5.09
N GLY A 80 -29.00 -37.93 6.34
CA GLY A 80 -28.61 -39.25 6.77
C GLY A 80 -27.21 -39.68 6.28
N ARG A 81 -27.07 -40.91 5.75
CA ARG A 81 -25.82 -41.45 5.21
C ARG A 81 -25.51 -41.02 3.76
N MET A 82 -26.33 -40.15 3.15
CA MET A 82 -26.09 -39.66 1.78
C MET A 82 -24.88 -38.74 1.77
N LYS A 83 -23.92 -39.07 0.91
CA LYS A 83 -22.79 -38.18 0.65
C LYS A 83 -23.25 -36.89 0.01
N GLY A 84 -22.79 -35.75 0.49
CA GLY A 84 -22.97 -34.47 -0.18
C GLY A 84 -22.23 -34.46 -1.52
N LEU A 85 -22.70 -33.66 -2.47
CA LEU A 85 -21.88 -33.34 -3.66
C LEU A 85 -20.63 -32.53 -3.26
N ILE A 86 -20.77 -31.67 -2.24
CA ILE A 86 -19.67 -30.95 -1.63
C ILE A 86 -19.52 -31.47 -0.20
N THR A 87 -18.37 -32.10 0.07
CA THR A 87 -18.04 -32.68 1.38
C THR A 87 -16.91 -31.86 2.01
N THR A 88 -17.13 -31.44 3.25
CA THR A 88 -16.11 -30.74 4.06
C THR A 88 -15.71 -31.61 5.25
N ARG A 89 -14.45 -31.58 5.63
CA ARG A 89 -13.93 -32.29 6.82
C ARG A 89 -12.68 -31.62 7.38
N LEU A 90 -12.48 -31.82 8.67
CA LEU A 90 -11.24 -31.40 9.34
C LEU A 90 -10.30 -32.60 9.46
N ASP A 91 -9.01 -32.33 9.22
CA ASP A 91 -7.93 -33.30 9.36
C ASP A 91 -6.63 -32.54 9.73
N ALA A 92 -6.21 -32.67 10.99
CA ALA A 92 -5.05 -31.98 11.50
C ALA A 92 -3.73 -32.37 10.81
N SER A 93 -3.71 -33.44 10.02
CA SER A 93 -2.55 -33.86 9.21
C SER A 93 -2.33 -33.01 7.96
N VAL A 94 -3.30 -32.20 7.53
CA VAL A 94 -3.11 -31.26 6.43
C VAL A 94 -2.02 -30.23 6.80
N PRO A 95 -0.94 -30.14 6.01
CA PRO A 95 0.19 -29.31 6.39
C PRO A 95 -0.05 -27.81 6.19
N GLY A 96 0.77 -27.00 6.88
CA GLY A 96 0.83 -25.56 6.73
C GLY A 96 -0.18 -24.79 7.57
N LEU A 97 0.03 -23.48 7.65
CA LEU A 97 -0.82 -22.53 8.36
C LEU A 97 -2.13 -22.34 7.60
N GLU A 98 -3.29 -22.50 8.29
CA GLU A 98 -4.61 -22.46 7.64
C GLU A 98 -4.68 -23.40 6.42
N GLY A 99 -3.98 -24.56 6.48
CA GLY A 99 -3.80 -25.47 5.37
C GLY A 99 -5.09 -26.15 4.94
N TYR A 100 -5.27 -26.36 3.62
CA TYR A 100 -6.38 -27.11 3.07
C TYR A 100 -6.00 -27.89 1.81
N ARG A 101 -6.81 -28.91 1.50
CA ARG A 101 -6.80 -29.66 0.24
C ARG A 101 -8.21 -29.64 -0.35
N LEU A 102 -8.31 -29.15 -1.58
CA LEU A 102 -9.55 -29.10 -2.36
C LEU A 102 -9.44 -30.06 -3.55
N GLU A 103 -10.33 -31.03 -3.60
CA GLU A 103 -10.36 -32.05 -4.66
C GLU A 103 -11.68 -31.95 -5.42
N ILE A 104 -11.60 -31.70 -6.73
CA ILE A 104 -12.75 -31.71 -7.66
C ILE A 104 -12.59 -32.89 -8.58
N GLY A 105 -13.50 -33.84 -8.52
CA GLY A 105 -13.42 -35.07 -9.30
C GLY A 105 -14.77 -35.64 -9.69
N LYS A 106 -14.80 -36.79 -10.34
CA LYS A 106 -16.01 -37.43 -10.87
C LYS A 106 -17.11 -37.66 -9.80
N GLN A 107 -16.71 -37.86 -8.54
CA GLN A 107 -17.66 -38.18 -7.46
C GLN A 107 -18.17 -36.93 -6.72
N GLY A 108 -17.67 -35.74 -7.06
CA GLY A 108 -18.00 -34.48 -6.39
C GLY A 108 -16.79 -33.69 -5.94
N ILE A 109 -17.00 -32.85 -4.94
CA ILE A 109 -16.01 -31.93 -4.39
C ILE A 109 -15.73 -32.35 -2.93
N THR A 110 -14.45 -32.46 -2.58
CA THR A 110 -14.02 -32.70 -1.20
C THR A 110 -13.07 -31.57 -0.78
N LEU A 111 -13.41 -30.90 0.31
CA LEU A 111 -12.56 -29.90 0.96
C LEU A 111 -12.13 -30.46 2.32
N THR A 112 -10.85 -30.80 2.45
CA THR A 112 -10.22 -31.22 3.69
C THR A 112 -9.31 -30.12 4.19
N ALA A 113 -9.47 -29.72 5.44
CA ALA A 113 -8.69 -28.64 6.00
C ALA A 113 -8.11 -29.01 7.36
N ARG A 114 -6.97 -28.41 7.71
CA ARG A 114 -6.29 -28.61 9.00
C ARG A 114 -7.15 -28.21 10.18
N ASP A 115 -7.85 -27.08 10.03
CA ASP A 115 -8.65 -26.42 11.06
C ASP A 115 -9.80 -25.62 10.41
N GLU A 116 -10.61 -24.97 11.22
CA GLU A 116 -11.72 -24.12 10.77
C GLU A 116 -11.24 -22.92 9.93
N ALA A 117 -10.05 -22.39 10.18
CA ALA A 117 -9.48 -21.31 9.39
C ALA A 117 -9.14 -21.81 7.97
N GLY A 118 -8.44 -22.95 7.86
CA GLY A 118 -8.17 -23.59 6.57
C GLY A 118 -9.44 -23.95 5.79
N LEU A 119 -10.50 -24.37 6.50
CA LEU A 119 -11.79 -24.66 5.89
C LEU A 119 -12.43 -23.42 5.27
N ARG A 120 -12.34 -22.27 5.94
CA ARG A 120 -12.77 -20.97 5.39
C ARG A 120 -11.97 -20.59 4.16
N GLN A 121 -10.63 -20.73 4.19
CA GLN A 121 -9.78 -20.37 3.06
C GLN A 121 -10.02 -21.27 1.82
N GLY A 122 -10.15 -22.56 2.02
CA GLY A 122 -10.51 -23.50 0.95
C GLY A 122 -11.91 -23.23 0.37
N THR A 123 -12.84 -22.77 1.22
CA THR A 123 -14.16 -22.31 0.78
C THR A 123 -14.05 -21.13 -0.19
N GLN A 124 -13.20 -20.13 0.11
CA GLN A 124 -13.02 -18.99 -0.78
C GLN A 124 -12.41 -19.41 -2.14
N SER A 125 -11.47 -20.34 -2.14
CA SER A 125 -10.94 -20.91 -3.38
C SER A 125 -12.02 -21.63 -4.19
N LEU A 126 -12.87 -22.45 -3.56
CA LEU A 126 -13.97 -23.10 -4.25
C LEU A 126 -14.96 -22.08 -4.83
N LEU A 127 -15.29 -21.02 -4.08
CA LEU A 127 -16.20 -19.98 -4.55
C LEU A 127 -15.63 -19.18 -5.74
N GLN A 128 -14.32 -18.93 -5.77
CA GLN A 128 -13.68 -18.31 -6.94
C GLN A 128 -13.68 -19.25 -8.15
N ILE A 129 -13.44 -20.56 -7.96
CA ILE A 129 -13.50 -21.57 -9.03
C ILE A 129 -14.93 -21.69 -9.59
N THR A 130 -15.92 -21.77 -8.73
CA THR A 130 -17.33 -21.84 -9.18
C THR A 130 -17.77 -20.56 -9.89
N GLN A 131 -17.25 -19.40 -9.51
CA GLN A 131 -17.48 -18.15 -10.22
C GLN A 131 -16.84 -18.18 -11.63
N GLN A 132 -15.60 -18.68 -11.74
CA GLN A 132 -14.89 -18.74 -13.02
C GLN A 132 -15.52 -19.70 -14.01
N TYR A 133 -15.86 -20.91 -13.56
CA TYR A 133 -16.28 -22.01 -14.44
C TYR A 133 -17.79 -22.23 -14.45
N GLY A 134 -18.52 -21.55 -13.60
CA GLY A 134 -19.97 -21.74 -13.49
C GLY A 134 -20.32 -23.17 -13.09
N GLY A 135 -21.16 -23.82 -13.91
CA GLY A 135 -21.63 -25.19 -13.65
C GLY A 135 -20.74 -26.33 -14.15
N ALA A 136 -19.55 -26.07 -14.73
CA ALA A 136 -18.70 -27.10 -15.33
C ALA A 136 -17.24 -26.98 -14.85
N LEU A 137 -16.95 -27.55 -13.67
CA LEU A 137 -15.64 -27.43 -13.03
C LEU A 137 -14.64 -28.45 -13.58
N PRO A 138 -13.38 -28.07 -13.92
CA PRO A 138 -12.34 -29.00 -14.28
C PRO A 138 -12.01 -29.93 -13.11
N TYR A 139 -11.63 -31.17 -13.38
CA TYR A 139 -11.06 -32.01 -12.34
C TYR A 139 -9.70 -31.45 -11.95
N LEU A 140 -9.52 -31.20 -10.65
CA LEU A 140 -8.27 -30.67 -10.11
C LEU A 140 -8.12 -31.01 -8.62
N THR A 141 -6.89 -30.95 -8.17
CA THR A 141 -6.54 -30.97 -6.74
C THR A 141 -5.70 -29.75 -6.42
N ILE A 142 -6.12 -28.98 -5.41
CA ILE A 142 -5.36 -27.89 -4.83
C ILE A 142 -4.86 -28.32 -3.47
N THR A 143 -3.57 -28.10 -3.18
CA THR A 143 -3.01 -28.14 -1.83
C THR A 143 -2.44 -26.75 -1.55
N ASP A 144 -2.88 -26.13 -0.45
CA ASP A 144 -2.60 -24.73 -0.21
C ASP A 144 -2.51 -24.39 1.29
N SER A 145 -1.75 -23.37 1.62
CA SER A 145 -1.60 -22.86 2.99
C SER A 145 -1.07 -21.43 3.00
N ALA A 146 -1.35 -20.70 4.05
CA ALA A 146 -0.87 -19.33 4.21
C ALA A 146 0.64 -19.27 4.50
N ARG A 147 1.32 -18.28 3.92
CA ARG A 147 2.70 -17.94 4.26
C ARG A 147 2.80 -17.19 5.60
N LEU A 148 1.93 -16.19 5.82
CA LEU A 148 1.93 -15.32 7.00
C LEU A 148 0.61 -15.42 7.77
N ALA A 149 0.70 -15.34 9.09
CA ALA A 149 -0.46 -15.47 9.98
C ALA A 149 -1.32 -14.20 10.04
N TYR A 150 -0.69 -13.04 9.96
CA TYR A 150 -1.35 -11.74 9.97
C TYR A 150 -1.39 -11.17 8.55
N ARG A 151 -2.59 -10.95 8.01
CA ARG A 151 -2.84 -10.43 6.67
C ARG A 151 -3.89 -9.34 6.78
N GLY A 152 -3.43 -8.10 7.00
CA GLY A 152 -4.26 -7.00 7.48
C GLY A 152 -4.59 -5.93 6.46
N VAL A 153 -5.73 -5.26 6.70
CA VAL A 153 -6.08 -3.96 6.12
C VAL A 153 -6.52 -3.05 7.25
N MET A 154 -5.93 -1.87 7.32
CA MET A 154 -6.37 -0.79 8.19
C MET A 154 -7.24 0.18 7.41
N LEU A 155 -8.29 0.68 8.06
CA LEU A 155 -9.15 1.74 7.56
C LEU A 155 -9.27 2.84 8.60
N ASP A 156 -8.79 4.02 8.24
CA ASP A 156 -9.03 5.25 8.99
C ASP A 156 -10.47 5.73 8.75
N VAL A 157 -11.22 5.86 9.84
CA VAL A 157 -12.58 6.41 9.81
C VAL A 157 -12.68 7.72 10.60
N SER A 158 -11.53 8.18 11.11
CA SER A 158 -11.44 9.42 11.87
C SER A 158 -11.37 10.65 10.97
N ARG A 159 -10.41 10.69 10.04
CA ARG A 159 -10.22 11.86 9.16
C ARG A 159 -11.42 12.06 8.26
N HIS A 160 -11.94 10.99 7.65
CA HIS A 160 -13.26 10.99 7.02
C HIS A 160 -14.10 9.82 7.54
N PHE A 161 -15.35 10.14 7.94
CA PHE A 161 -16.27 9.12 8.45
C PHE A 161 -16.81 8.26 7.29
N LEU A 162 -16.57 6.96 7.36
CA LEU A 162 -17.07 5.96 6.42
C LEU A 162 -18.11 5.07 7.13
N ASN A 163 -19.24 4.81 6.48
CA ASN A 163 -20.34 4.13 7.13
C ASN A 163 -20.12 2.61 7.30
N ARG A 164 -20.92 1.99 8.16
CA ARG A 164 -20.90 0.56 8.46
C ARG A 164 -21.02 -0.31 7.21
N ASP A 165 -21.84 0.07 6.25
CA ASP A 165 -22.15 -0.79 5.09
C ASP A 165 -20.95 -0.90 4.14
N MET A 166 -20.13 0.16 4.03
CA MET A 166 -18.84 0.11 3.34
C MET A 166 -17.90 -0.88 4.03
N ILE A 167 -17.80 -0.85 5.36
CA ILE A 167 -16.94 -1.77 6.12
C ILE A 167 -17.40 -3.22 5.90
N ILE A 168 -18.69 -3.49 5.91
CA ILE A 168 -19.23 -4.84 5.64
C ILE A 168 -18.86 -5.31 4.23
N ARG A 169 -18.96 -4.44 3.20
CA ARG A 169 -18.50 -4.78 1.84
C ARG A 169 -17.00 -5.06 1.78
N LEU A 170 -16.19 -4.24 2.48
CA LEU A 170 -14.74 -4.46 2.57
C LEU A 170 -14.40 -5.81 3.21
N LEU A 171 -15.07 -6.18 4.29
CA LEU A 171 -14.89 -7.47 4.96
C LEU A 171 -15.24 -8.66 4.05
N ASP A 172 -16.32 -8.55 3.23
CA ASP A 172 -16.66 -9.58 2.24
C ASP A 172 -15.51 -9.80 1.23
N GLU A 173 -14.93 -8.72 0.72
CA GLU A 173 -13.81 -8.82 -0.22
C GLU A 173 -12.50 -9.23 0.47
N MET A 174 -12.22 -8.77 1.68
CA MET A 174 -11.08 -9.25 2.49
C MET A 174 -11.14 -10.77 2.67
N ALA A 175 -12.29 -11.32 3.04
CA ALA A 175 -12.48 -12.76 3.19
C ALA A 175 -12.28 -13.49 1.86
N ARG A 176 -12.83 -12.98 0.75
CA ARG A 176 -12.70 -13.54 -0.60
C ARG A 176 -11.25 -13.71 -1.00
N TYR A 177 -10.42 -12.74 -0.68
CA TYR A 177 -8.99 -12.72 -0.97
C TYR A 177 -8.11 -13.15 0.22
N LYS A 178 -8.68 -13.91 1.17
CA LYS A 178 -7.97 -14.55 2.29
C LYS A 178 -7.23 -13.61 3.25
N LEU A 179 -7.62 -12.33 3.31
CA LEU A 179 -7.20 -11.39 4.34
C LEU A 179 -7.98 -11.67 5.63
N ASN A 180 -7.33 -11.58 6.81
CA ASN A 180 -7.91 -12.08 8.06
C ASN A 180 -7.84 -11.12 9.25
N ARG A 181 -7.33 -9.91 9.05
CA ARG A 181 -7.25 -8.86 10.08
C ARG A 181 -7.79 -7.56 9.53
N PHE A 182 -8.81 -7.02 10.18
CA PHE A 182 -9.33 -5.69 9.93
C PHE A 182 -8.91 -4.80 11.09
N HIS A 183 -8.03 -3.84 10.82
CA HIS A 183 -7.59 -2.85 11.78
C HIS A 183 -8.49 -1.61 11.63
N TRP A 184 -9.27 -1.32 12.65
CA TRP A 184 -10.25 -0.24 12.65
C TRP A 184 -9.70 0.95 13.42
N HIS A 185 -9.20 1.93 12.70
CA HIS A 185 -8.67 3.17 13.26
C HIS A 185 -9.82 4.12 13.60
N LEU A 186 -10.35 3.98 14.84
CA LEU A 186 -11.62 4.55 15.27
C LEU A 186 -11.53 5.99 15.74
N VAL A 187 -10.36 6.44 16.15
CA VAL A 187 -10.15 7.75 16.79
C VAL A 187 -8.80 8.32 16.39
N ASP A 188 -8.78 9.64 16.16
CA ASP A 188 -7.61 10.43 15.80
C ASP A 188 -8.02 11.90 15.83
N GLY A 189 -7.07 12.83 15.69
CA GLY A 189 -7.29 14.28 15.66
C GLY A 189 -8.34 14.79 14.66
N GLY A 190 -8.83 13.95 13.74
CA GLY A 190 -9.92 14.25 12.80
C GLY A 190 -11.33 14.02 13.34
N GLY A 191 -11.48 13.18 14.36
CA GLY A 191 -12.75 12.92 15.00
C GLY A 191 -12.82 11.59 15.76
N TRP A 192 -13.62 11.57 16.79
CA TRP A 192 -13.89 10.41 17.64
C TRP A 192 -15.09 9.60 17.14
N ARG A 193 -14.93 8.30 16.82
CA ARG A 193 -15.99 7.48 16.20
C ARG A 193 -16.56 6.37 17.09
N PHE A 194 -15.97 6.14 18.27
CA PHE A 194 -16.38 5.11 19.21
C PHE A 194 -17.35 5.65 20.27
N PRO A 195 -18.54 5.06 20.51
CA PRO A 195 -19.48 5.54 21.53
C PRO A 195 -19.02 5.11 22.92
N SER A 196 -18.87 6.07 23.83
CA SER A 196 -18.57 5.82 25.24
C SER A 196 -19.74 6.21 26.13
N LYS A 197 -20.12 5.31 27.03
CA LYS A 197 -21.13 5.60 28.06
C LYS A 197 -20.57 6.48 29.17
N LYS A 198 -19.31 6.29 29.53
CA LYS A 198 -18.65 7.07 30.58
C LYS A 198 -18.28 8.47 30.11
N TYR A 199 -17.98 8.63 28.82
CA TYR A 199 -17.52 9.87 28.23
C TYR A 199 -18.37 10.29 27.02
N PRO A 200 -19.68 10.58 27.22
CA PRO A 200 -20.63 10.82 26.12
C PRO A 200 -20.34 12.09 25.31
N LEU A 201 -19.52 13.02 25.84
CA LEU A 201 -19.15 14.23 25.09
C LEU A 201 -18.23 13.93 23.91
N LEU A 202 -17.52 12.79 23.88
CA LEU A 202 -16.65 12.40 22.78
C LEU A 202 -17.42 12.30 21.45
N THR A 203 -18.61 11.70 21.45
CA THR A 203 -19.44 11.63 20.23
C THR A 203 -20.24 12.91 20.01
N LYS A 204 -20.64 13.62 21.07
CA LYS A 204 -21.44 14.83 20.95
C LYS A 204 -20.66 16.08 20.51
N LYS A 205 -19.39 16.18 20.87
CA LYS A 205 -18.54 17.36 20.64
C LYS A 205 -17.29 17.08 19.80
N ALA A 206 -16.82 15.86 19.76
CA ALA A 206 -15.56 15.51 19.12
C ALA A 206 -15.72 14.63 17.86
N ALA A 207 -16.95 14.33 17.45
CA ALA A 207 -17.24 13.54 16.25
C ALA A 207 -17.61 14.40 15.03
N PHE A 208 -17.81 15.70 15.20
CA PHE A 208 -18.26 16.60 14.15
C PHE A 208 -17.34 17.82 14.04
N ARG A 209 -17.10 18.25 12.81
CA ARG A 209 -16.26 19.42 12.49
C ARG A 209 -16.97 20.36 11.53
N THR A 210 -16.44 21.59 11.38
CA THR A 210 -17.09 22.68 10.65
C THR A 210 -17.20 22.45 9.14
N VAL A 211 -16.27 21.69 8.53
CA VAL A 211 -16.23 21.41 7.08
C VAL A 211 -15.71 20.02 6.82
N SER A 212 -16.11 19.43 5.68
CA SER A 212 -15.61 18.11 5.23
C SER A 212 -14.21 18.18 4.65
N ASP A 213 -13.88 19.25 3.90
CA ASP A 213 -12.58 19.41 3.27
C ASP A 213 -11.46 19.47 4.32
N TRP A 214 -10.52 18.55 4.23
CA TRP A 214 -9.45 18.38 5.22
C TRP A 214 -8.52 19.58 5.28
N ASP A 215 -8.07 20.11 4.14
CA ASP A 215 -7.15 21.26 4.11
C ASP A 215 -7.81 22.51 4.66
N GLN A 216 -9.07 22.78 4.29
CA GLN A 216 -9.79 23.92 4.80
C GLN A 216 -9.95 23.86 6.33
N TRP A 217 -10.24 22.66 6.85
CA TRP A 217 -10.37 22.47 8.28
C TRP A 217 -9.01 22.53 8.98
N TRP A 218 -8.00 21.82 8.45
CA TRP A 218 -6.67 21.71 9.04
C TRP A 218 -5.91 23.04 9.03
N GLN A 219 -6.03 23.84 7.99
CA GLN A 219 -5.31 25.10 7.82
C GLN A 219 -5.98 26.28 8.55
N LYS A 220 -7.26 26.15 8.94
CA LYS A 220 -7.98 27.22 9.65
C LYS A 220 -7.82 27.10 11.16
N ASP A 221 -8.80 26.50 11.80
CA ASP A 221 -8.92 26.48 13.24
C ASP A 221 -9.05 25.08 13.84
N ARG A 222 -9.14 24.03 13.01
CA ARG A 222 -9.38 22.63 13.39
C ARG A 222 -10.52 22.46 14.39
N ARG A 223 -11.56 23.30 14.27
CA ARG A 223 -12.61 23.39 15.27
C ARG A 223 -13.61 22.27 15.14
N PHE A 224 -13.90 21.64 16.26
CA PHE A 224 -15.02 20.73 16.42
C PHE A 224 -16.30 21.50 16.75
N VAL A 225 -17.46 20.89 16.44
CA VAL A 225 -18.78 21.46 16.70
C VAL A 225 -19.71 20.39 17.28
N ASP A 226 -20.74 20.82 17.98
CA ASP A 226 -21.69 19.91 18.59
C ASP A 226 -22.50 19.13 17.52
N GLU A 227 -22.91 17.91 17.87
CA GLU A 227 -23.81 17.10 17.06
C GLU A 227 -25.09 17.91 16.70
N GLY A 228 -25.47 17.84 15.43
CA GLY A 228 -26.65 18.56 14.92
C GLY A 228 -26.40 20.03 14.56
N THR A 229 -25.18 20.54 14.66
CA THR A 229 -24.82 21.85 14.15
C THR A 229 -25.06 21.94 12.64
N PRO A 230 -25.84 22.92 12.14
CA PRO A 230 -26.12 23.04 10.71
C PRO A 230 -24.84 23.17 9.88
N GLY A 231 -24.71 22.34 8.83
CA GLY A 231 -23.56 22.31 7.94
C GLY A 231 -22.32 21.61 8.49
N SER A 232 -22.40 20.99 9.67
CA SER A 232 -21.32 20.17 10.21
C SER A 232 -21.09 18.91 9.40
N TYR A 233 -19.84 18.44 9.38
CA TYR A 233 -19.41 17.16 8.80
C TYR A 233 -18.91 16.24 9.91
N GLY A 234 -19.28 14.97 9.85
CA GLY A 234 -18.80 13.95 10.79
C GLY A 234 -19.80 12.82 10.99
N GLY A 235 -19.61 12.07 12.04
CA GLY A 235 -20.42 10.92 12.41
C GLY A 235 -19.71 10.04 13.43
N TYR A 236 -20.42 9.06 13.95
CA TYR A 236 -19.86 8.01 14.81
C TYR A 236 -20.69 6.72 14.67
N TYR A 237 -20.12 5.61 15.10
CA TYR A 237 -20.84 4.34 15.06
C TYR A 237 -21.70 4.17 16.31
N SER A 238 -22.91 3.69 16.12
CA SER A 238 -23.72 3.18 17.24
C SER A 238 -23.17 1.82 17.69
N LEU A 239 -23.56 1.38 18.89
CA LEU A 239 -23.24 0.01 19.35
C LEU A 239 -23.84 -1.06 18.42
N GLU A 240 -24.99 -0.78 17.82
CA GLU A 240 -25.62 -1.67 16.83
C GLU A 240 -24.73 -1.79 15.58
N ASP A 241 -24.16 -0.68 15.08
CA ASP A 241 -23.24 -0.69 13.93
C ASP A 241 -21.98 -1.50 14.23
N ILE A 242 -21.37 -1.29 15.41
CA ILE A 242 -20.18 -2.03 15.82
C ILE A 242 -20.49 -3.52 15.93
N HIS A 243 -21.58 -3.89 16.56
CA HIS A 243 -21.99 -5.30 16.67
C HIS A 243 -22.29 -5.92 15.29
N ALA A 244 -22.91 -5.18 14.37
CA ALA A 244 -23.13 -5.65 13.01
C ALA A 244 -21.82 -5.99 12.30
N VAL A 245 -20.82 -5.10 12.38
CA VAL A 245 -19.47 -5.30 11.83
C VAL A 245 -18.79 -6.50 12.49
N LEU A 246 -18.75 -6.58 13.82
CA LEU A 246 -18.12 -7.67 14.55
C LEU A 246 -18.74 -9.04 14.26
N ASN A 247 -20.07 -9.12 14.21
CA ASN A 247 -20.80 -10.34 13.89
C ASN A 247 -20.53 -10.79 12.46
N HIS A 248 -20.44 -9.83 11.51
CA HIS A 248 -20.11 -10.13 10.12
C HIS A 248 -18.68 -10.64 9.98
N ALA A 249 -17.72 -9.92 10.54
CA ALA A 249 -16.30 -10.30 10.56
C ALA A 249 -16.08 -11.70 11.17
N THR A 250 -16.75 -11.99 12.29
CA THR A 250 -16.67 -13.31 12.96
C THR A 250 -17.13 -14.44 12.04
N ARG A 251 -18.24 -14.27 11.31
CA ARG A 251 -18.72 -15.26 10.34
C ARG A 251 -17.72 -15.51 9.21
N LEU A 252 -16.98 -14.48 8.83
CA LEU A 252 -15.95 -14.55 7.79
C LEU A 252 -14.60 -15.06 8.32
N GLY A 253 -14.41 -15.13 9.65
CA GLY A 253 -13.13 -15.49 10.29
C GLY A 253 -12.12 -14.35 10.28
N ILE A 254 -12.59 -13.12 10.20
CA ILE A 254 -11.76 -11.90 10.29
C ILE A 254 -11.77 -11.39 11.72
N THR A 255 -10.58 -11.14 12.27
CA THR A 255 -10.44 -10.47 13.57
C THR A 255 -10.44 -8.96 13.35
N VAL A 256 -11.33 -8.26 14.05
CA VAL A 256 -11.34 -6.79 14.08
C VAL A 256 -10.49 -6.31 15.23
N ILE A 257 -9.45 -5.53 14.93
CA ILE A 257 -8.53 -4.93 15.90
C ILE A 257 -8.91 -3.45 16.04
N PRO A 258 -9.46 -3.02 17.18
CA PRO A 258 -9.76 -1.60 17.40
C PRO A 258 -8.49 -0.85 17.74
N GLU A 259 -8.38 0.39 17.25
CA GLU A 259 -7.36 1.34 17.66
C GLU A 259 -7.98 2.50 18.44
N ILE A 260 -7.38 2.81 19.58
CA ILE A 260 -7.63 3.98 20.41
C ILE A 260 -6.31 4.70 20.59
N GLU A 261 -6.20 5.84 19.93
CA GLU A 261 -4.97 6.60 19.80
C GLU A 261 -4.53 7.27 21.12
N LEU A 262 -3.27 7.08 21.49
CA LEU A 262 -2.58 7.73 22.61
C LEU A 262 -1.04 7.62 22.42
N PRO A 263 -0.22 8.54 22.96
CA PRO A 263 -0.59 9.80 23.63
C PRO A 263 -0.81 10.96 22.65
N GLY A 264 -0.38 10.82 21.39
CA GLY A 264 -0.55 11.78 20.31
C GLY A 264 -1.94 11.75 19.69
N HIS A 265 -2.15 12.49 18.61
CA HIS A 265 -3.39 12.49 17.82
C HIS A 265 -4.69 12.65 18.62
N SER A 266 -4.63 13.35 19.76
CA SER A 266 -5.70 13.42 20.75
C SER A 266 -6.44 14.77 20.75
N ASN A 267 -6.34 15.56 19.68
CA ASN A 267 -6.98 16.90 19.60
C ASN A 267 -8.49 16.84 19.84
N GLU A 268 -9.17 15.81 19.34
CA GLU A 268 -10.61 15.61 19.47
C GLU A 268 -11.01 15.36 20.92
N ILE A 269 -10.14 14.69 21.71
CA ILE A 269 -10.39 14.46 23.16
C ILE A 269 -10.49 15.80 23.87
N PHE A 270 -9.63 16.77 23.54
CA PHE A 270 -9.58 18.06 24.23
C PHE A 270 -10.79 18.97 23.90
N ALA A 271 -11.41 18.75 22.73
CA ALA A 271 -12.66 19.43 22.40
C ALA A 271 -13.81 19.02 23.36
N ALA A 272 -13.75 17.81 23.90
CA ALA A 272 -14.73 17.27 24.83
C ALA A 272 -14.30 17.36 26.31
N TYR A 273 -13.02 17.10 26.59
CA TYR A 273 -12.43 16.98 27.93
C TYR A 273 -11.08 17.72 28.00
N PRO A 274 -11.09 19.06 28.00
CA PRO A 274 -9.88 19.88 27.93
C PRO A 274 -8.92 19.71 29.10
N GLU A 275 -9.40 19.21 30.26
CA GLU A 275 -8.58 18.94 31.45
C GLU A 275 -7.59 17.79 31.26
N LEU A 276 -7.70 17.00 30.17
CA LEU A 276 -6.76 15.95 29.80
C LEU A 276 -5.57 16.49 29.01
N SER A 277 -5.63 17.72 28.53
CA SER A 277 -4.54 18.48 27.92
C SER A 277 -3.57 19.02 28.98
N CYS A 278 -2.30 19.19 28.62
CA CYS A 278 -1.32 19.92 29.45
C CYS A 278 -1.70 21.38 29.67
N LEU A 279 -2.46 21.97 28.75
CA LEU A 279 -2.91 23.37 28.78
C LEU A 279 -4.23 23.56 29.55
N ASN A 280 -4.95 22.47 29.86
CA ASN A 280 -6.31 22.42 30.39
C ASN A 280 -7.34 23.15 29.48
N GLU A 281 -7.04 23.24 28.19
CA GLU A 281 -7.89 23.83 27.15
C GLU A 281 -7.64 23.11 25.83
N TRP A 282 -8.56 23.29 24.90
CA TRP A 282 -8.32 22.94 23.52
C TRP A 282 -7.37 23.96 22.90
N ALA A 283 -6.29 23.50 22.29
CA ALA A 283 -5.35 24.35 21.57
C ALA A 283 -4.96 23.70 20.24
N PHE A 284 -4.84 24.53 19.22
CA PHE A 284 -4.55 24.12 17.85
C PHE A 284 -3.25 23.29 17.72
N GLU A 285 -2.19 23.70 18.46
CA GLU A 285 -0.88 23.05 18.36
C GLU A 285 -0.72 21.86 19.32
N ASN A 286 -1.72 21.57 20.14
CA ASN A 286 -1.61 20.50 21.14
C ASN A 286 -2.36 19.26 20.70
N SER A 287 -1.60 18.22 20.34
CA SER A 287 -2.12 16.89 20.00
C SER A 287 -1.92 15.85 21.09
N ASP A 288 -1.14 16.16 22.14
CA ASP A 288 -0.68 15.14 23.09
C ASP A 288 -1.39 15.27 24.44
N VAL A 289 -1.85 14.15 24.99
CA VAL A 289 -2.46 14.13 26.34
C VAL A 289 -1.43 14.41 27.43
N CYS A 290 -1.91 14.91 28.57
CA CYS A 290 -1.07 15.18 29.74
C CYS A 290 -0.73 13.89 30.51
N ILE A 291 0.46 13.31 30.30
CA ILE A 291 0.92 12.08 30.98
C ILE A 291 1.16 12.29 32.48
N GLY A 292 1.42 13.53 32.90
CA GLY A 292 1.54 13.86 34.31
C GLY A 292 0.21 13.83 35.10
N ASN A 293 -0.93 13.76 34.39
CA ASN A 293 -2.26 13.80 35.01
C ASN A 293 -2.84 12.39 35.18
N GLU A 294 -3.13 11.98 36.42
CA GLU A 294 -3.78 10.69 36.69
C GLU A 294 -5.16 10.53 36.05
N LYS A 295 -5.88 11.63 35.83
CA LYS A 295 -7.16 11.59 35.11
C LYS A 295 -6.99 11.06 33.68
N THR A 296 -5.85 11.31 33.04
CA THR A 296 -5.53 10.78 31.71
C THR A 296 -5.49 9.26 31.70
N PHE A 297 -4.82 8.66 32.67
CA PHE A 297 -4.78 7.20 32.78
C PHE A 297 -6.17 6.63 33.08
N LYS A 298 -6.89 7.26 34.01
CA LYS A 298 -8.27 6.84 34.34
C LYS A 298 -9.20 6.91 33.13
N PHE A 299 -9.07 7.95 32.30
CA PHE A 299 -9.82 8.12 31.06
C PHE A 299 -9.54 6.94 30.10
N PHE A 300 -8.27 6.66 29.79
CA PHE A 300 -7.94 5.59 28.87
C PHE A 300 -8.27 4.21 29.42
N GLU A 301 -8.06 3.95 30.71
CA GLU A 301 -8.48 2.69 31.36
C GLU A 301 -9.99 2.47 31.21
N ASP A 302 -10.81 3.51 31.42
CA ASP A 302 -12.26 3.46 31.26
C ASP A 302 -12.70 3.23 29.81
N ILE A 303 -12.07 3.91 28.85
CA ILE A 303 -12.33 3.71 27.40
C ILE A 303 -11.92 2.30 27.00
N LEU A 304 -10.73 1.83 27.39
CA LEU A 304 -10.25 0.51 27.07
C LEU A 304 -11.12 -0.59 27.68
N ASP A 305 -11.68 -0.39 28.89
CA ASP A 305 -12.66 -1.32 29.46
C ASP A 305 -13.93 -1.43 28.59
N GLU A 306 -14.47 -0.29 28.09
CA GLU A 306 -15.61 -0.29 27.18
C GLU A 306 -15.27 -0.96 25.84
N VAL A 307 -14.10 -0.69 25.28
CA VAL A 307 -13.61 -1.31 24.05
C VAL A 307 -13.45 -2.84 24.23
N MET A 308 -12.79 -3.27 25.31
CA MET A 308 -12.57 -4.70 25.58
C MET A 308 -13.87 -5.46 25.87
N ALA A 309 -14.90 -4.80 26.38
CA ALA A 309 -16.21 -5.42 26.59
C ALA A 309 -16.96 -5.68 25.27
N ILE A 310 -16.64 -4.94 24.20
CA ILE A 310 -17.30 -5.01 22.90
C ILE A 310 -16.48 -5.83 21.90
N PHE A 311 -15.16 -5.56 21.80
CA PHE A 311 -14.27 -6.18 20.83
C PHE A 311 -13.65 -7.48 21.40
N PRO A 312 -13.87 -8.65 20.74
CA PRO A 312 -13.31 -9.92 21.20
C PRO A 312 -11.82 -10.10 20.88
N SER A 313 -11.22 -9.18 20.16
CA SER A 313 -9.81 -9.27 19.74
C SER A 313 -8.88 -9.44 20.93
N LYS A 314 -7.91 -10.34 20.80
CA LYS A 314 -6.79 -10.44 21.74
C LYS A 314 -5.90 -9.20 21.74
N TYR A 315 -5.85 -8.51 20.61
CA TYR A 315 -5.03 -7.32 20.40
C TYR A 315 -5.87 -6.06 20.49
N ILE A 316 -5.32 -5.03 21.13
CA ILE A 316 -5.79 -3.65 21.12
C ILE A 316 -4.64 -2.80 20.60
N HIS A 317 -4.89 -2.01 19.57
CA HIS A 317 -3.92 -1.05 19.06
C HIS A 317 -4.10 0.27 19.80
N ILE A 318 -2.99 0.87 20.22
CA ILE A 318 -3.01 2.09 21.04
C ILE A 318 -2.37 3.30 20.34
N GLY A 319 -2.05 3.18 19.04
CA GLY A 319 -1.29 4.19 18.30
C GLY A 319 0.14 4.29 18.78
N GLY A 320 0.49 5.40 19.37
CA GLY A 320 1.82 5.65 19.94
C GLY A 320 2.73 6.47 19.05
N ASP A 321 2.26 6.85 17.87
CA ASP A 321 2.98 7.58 16.86
C ASP A 321 2.90 9.11 17.03
N GLU A 322 3.84 9.77 16.40
CA GLU A 322 3.92 11.22 16.16
C GLU A 322 3.62 12.13 17.35
N ALA A 323 3.80 11.65 18.60
CA ALA A 323 3.66 12.51 19.78
C ALA A 323 4.68 13.66 19.69
N THR A 324 4.17 14.89 19.70
CA THR A 324 5.00 16.09 19.53
C THR A 324 5.87 16.37 20.74
N MET A 325 5.44 15.91 21.93
CA MET A 325 6.10 16.08 23.23
C MET A 325 6.29 17.56 23.64
N GLN A 326 5.86 18.49 22.79
CA GLN A 326 6.15 19.93 22.90
C GLN A 326 5.71 20.54 24.24
N HIS A 327 4.56 20.11 24.75
CA HIS A 327 4.00 20.66 25.99
C HIS A 327 4.45 19.91 27.25
N TRP A 328 4.96 18.68 27.13
CA TRP A 328 5.40 17.90 28.30
C TRP A 328 6.61 18.53 29.00
N SER A 329 7.54 19.09 28.24
CA SER A 329 8.73 19.75 28.78
C SER A 329 8.42 20.98 29.64
N LYS A 330 7.27 21.62 29.41
CA LYS A 330 6.81 22.84 30.13
C LYS A 330 5.69 22.57 31.13
N CYS A 331 5.07 21.39 31.07
CA CYS A 331 3.95 21.04 31.94
C CYS A 331 4.43 20.62 33.33
N ALA A 332 4.05 21.36 34.37
CA ALA A 332 4.44 21.07 35.74
C ALA A 332 4.04 19.65 36.21
N LYS A 333 2.89 19.12 35.77
CA LYS A 333 2.44 17.76 36.08
C LYS A 333 3.34 16.72 35.41
N CYS A 334 3.68 16.89 34.12
CA CYS A 334 4.56 15.97 33.38
C CYS A 334 5.98 15.98 33.97
N GLN A 335 6.52 17.16 34.29
CA GLN A 335 7.85 17.29 34.90
C GLN A 335 7.88 16.70 36.32
N ALA A 336 6.82 16.85 37.09
CA ALA A 336 6.70 16.20 38.41
C ALA A 336 6.67 14.66 38.27
N ARG A 337 5.93 14.14 37.27
CA ARG A 337 5.92 12.70 36.95
C ARG A 337 7.30 12.20 36.55
N MET A 338 7.97 12.88 35.64
CA MET A 338 9.32 12.52 35.21
C MET A 338 10.27 12.45 36.40
N LYS A 339 10.21 13.45 37.30
CA LYS A 339 11.05 13.47 38.49
C LYS A 339 10.73 12.32 39.46
N SER A 340 9.45 12.04 39.71
CA SER A 340 9.02 10.99 40.67
C SER A 340 9.34 9.57 40.18
N GLU A 341 9.26 9.34 38.86
CA GLU A 341 9.50 8.05 38.23
C GLU A 341 10.96 7.89 37.73
N GLY A 342 11.81 8.92 37.90
CA GLY A 342 13.22 8.89 37.48
C GLY A 342 13.40 8.84 35.95
N LEU A 343 12.48 9.45 35.19
CA LEU A 343 12.50 9.44 33.74
C LEU A 343 13.44 10.55 33.22
N LYS A 344 14.30 10.19 32.26
CA LYS A 344 15.39 11.08 31.81
C LYS A 344 14.94 12.15 30.79
N ASP A 345 13.93 11.85 29.98
CA ASP A 345 13.43 12.69 28.89
C ASP A 345 11.96 12.39 28.58
N GLU A 346 11.38 13.12 27.62
CA GLU A 346 10.01 13.00 27.18
C GLU A 346 9.73 11.67 26.47
N HIS A 347 10.71 11.06 25.80
CA HIS A 347 10.59 9.71 25.26
C HIS A 347 10.43 8.65 26.36
N ALA A 348 11.18 8.81 27.45
CA ALA A 348 11.01 7.96 28.62
C ALA A 348 9.62 8.17 29.29
N LEU A 349 9.07 9.38 29.23
CA LEU A 349 7.72 9.67 29.72
C LEU A 349 6.65 8.99 28.83
N GLN A 350 6.80 9.01 27.52
CA GLN A 350 5.93 8.26 26.61
C GLN A 350 6.00 6.76 26.88
N SER A 351 7.21 6.20 26.96
CA SER A 351 7.44 4.81 27.30
C SER A 351 6.81 4.42 28.64
N TYR A 352 6.88 5.30 29.64
CA TYR A 352 6.19 5.09 30.92
C TYR A 352 4.66 4.93 30.73
N MET A 353 4.03 5.79 29.94
CA MET A 353 2.60 5.69 29.64
C MET A 353 2.28 4.37 28.95
N ILE A 354 3.01 4.03 27.89
CA ILE A 354 2.80 2.81 27.12
C ILE A 354 2.93 1.56 28.00
N ARG A 355 3.96 1.47 28.83
CA ARG A 355 4.14 0.35 29.79
C ARG A 355 3.00 0.26 30.80
N ARG A 356 2.49 1.36 31.27
CA ARG A 356 1.35 1.39 32.22
C ARG A 356 0.07 0.92 31.53
N ILE A 357 -0.19 1.33 30.31
CA ILE A 357 -1.34 0.88 29.50
C ILE A 357 -1.19 -0.59 29.12
N GLU A 358 0.01 -1.03 28.70
CA GLU A 358 0.29 -2.44 28.45
C GLU A 358 -0.01 -3.33 29.67
N LYS A 359 0.53 -2.94 30.85
CA LYS A 359 0.27 -3.65 32.09
C LYS A 359 -1.23 -3.75 32.38
N TYR A 360 -1.97 -2.68 32.11
CA TYR A 360 -3.43 -2.67 32.26
C TYR A 360 -4.09 -3.67 31.30
N LEU A 361 -3.78 -3.61 30.00
CA LEU A 361 -4.30 -4.53 28.99
C LEU A 361 -3.94 -6.00 29.30
N ASN A 362 -2.71 -6.27 29.69
CA ASN A 362 -2.24 -7.61 30.08
C ASN A 362 -3.02 -8.16 31.30
N SER A 363 -3.37 -7.30 32.27
CA SER A 363 -4.18 -7.68 33.43
C SER A 363 -5.60 -8.12 33.05
N LYS A 364 -6.08 -7.70 31.86
CA LYS A 364 -7.38 -8.07 31.28
C LYS A 364 -7.25 -9.19 30.22
N GLY A 365 -6.05 -9.78 30.05
CA GLY A 365 -5.80 -10.85 29.07
C GLY A 365 -5.71 -10.36 27.63
N ARG A 366 -5.46 -9.08 27.41
CA ARG A 366 -5.26 -8.48 26.07
C ARG A 366 -3.78 -8.19 25.85
N LYS A 367 -3.39 -8.05 24.56
CA LYS A 367 -2.05 -7.64 24.14
C LYS A 367 -2.09 -6.29 23.46
N LEU A 368 -1.07 -5.48 23.70
CA LEU A 368 -0.87 -4.19 23.08
C LEU A 368 -0.23 -4.35 21.70
N ILE A 369 -0.74 -3.60 20.72
CA ILE A 369 -0.03 -3.24 19.49
C ILE A 369 0.18 -1.72 19.50
N GLY A 370 1.32 -1.23 19.01
CA GLY A 370 1.55 0.19 18.75
C GLY A 370 2.44 0.38 17.53
N TRP A 371 2.40 1.58 16.98
CA TRP A 371 3.30 2.00 15.91
C TRP A 371 4.75 1.99 16.39
N ASP A 372 5.71 1.94 15.48
CA ASP A 372 7.13 1.68 15.82
C ASP A 372 7.80 2.80 16.65
N GLU A 373 7.16 3.94 16.88
CA GLU A 373 7.61 4.95 17.86
C GLU A 373 7.58 4.46 19.30
N ILE A 374 6.79 3.42 19.61
CA ILE A 374 6.80 2.80 20.97
C ILE A 374 8.16 2.18 21.34
N LEU A 375 9.06 2.01 20.38
CA LEU A 375 10.46 1.64 20.63
C LEU A 375 11.24 2.76 21.32
N MET A 376 10.85 4.02 21.13
CA MET A 376 11.54 5.16 21.70
C MET A 376 11.37 5.20 23.22
N GLY A 377 12.45 5.44 23.96
CA GLY A 377 12.44 5.43 25.43
C GLY A 377 12.35 4.04 26.08
N GLY A 378 12.34 2.97 25.25
CA GLY A 378 12.35 1.56 25.68
C GLY A 378 10.98 0.90 25.56
N LEU A 379 10.96 -0.24 24.87
CA LEU A 379 9.76 -1.00 24.56
C LEU A 379 9.12 -1.64 25.81
N ALA A 380 7.81 -1.71 25.84
CA ALA A 380 7.07 -2.43 26.86
C ALA A 380 7.21 -3.96 26.65
N PRO A 381 7.28 -4.79 27.72
CA PRO A 381 7.79 -6.16 27.64
C PRO A 381 7.06 -7.12 26.69
N ASP A 382 5.74 -6.99 26.54
CA ASP A 382 4.90 -7.89 25.73
C ASP A 382 4.30 -7.20 24.51
N ALA A 383 4.72 -5.96 24.22
CA ALA A 383 4.18 -5.18 23.13
C ALA A 383 4.51 -5.77 21.75
N THR A 384 3.55 -5.72 20.84
CA THR A 384 3.72 -6.01 19.43
C THR A 384 3.96 -4.71 18.68
N VAL A 385 5.00 -4.65 17.84
CA VAL A 385 5.37 -3.45 17.10
C VAL A 385 4.81 -3.50 15.70
N MET A 386 4.11 -2.43 15.28
CA MET A 386 3.66 -2.23 13.90
C MET A 386 4.56 -1.19 13.24
N SER A 387 5.45 -1.65 12.31
CA SER A 387 6.50 -0.82 11.74
C SER A 387 6.03 -0.18 10.43
N TRP A 388 5.89 1.17 10.44
CA TRP A 388 5.38 1.95 9.31
C TRP A 388 6.44 2.87 8.67
N ARG A 389 7.43 3.34 9.43
CA ARG A 389 8.49 4.26 8.95
C ARG A 389 9.57 3.56 8.12
N GLY A 390 9.43 2.26 7.87
CA GLY A 390 10.36 1.39 7.19
C GLY A 390 10.35 0.00 7.80
N GLU A 391 11.43 -0.74 7.63
CA GLU A 391 11.61 -2.09 8.21
C GLU A 391 12.47 -2.08 9.49
N GLU A 392 13.18 -0.98 9.75
CA GLU A 392 14.17 -0.86 10.83
C GLU A 392 13.56 -1.11 12.21
N GLY A 393 12.37 -0.54 12.47
CA GLY A 393 11.64 -0.74 13.71
C GLY A 393 11.25 -2.21 13.92
N ALA A 394 10.78 -2.88 12.87
CA ALA A 394 10.46 -4.31 12.92
C ALA A 394 11.71 -5.17 13.12
N ILE A 395 12.82 -4.85 12.44
CA ILE A 395 14.09 -5.57 12.59
C ILE A 395 14.60 -5.46 14.03
N GLN A 396 14.58 -4.24 14.59
CA GLN A 396 15.00 -4.02 15.97
C GLN A 396 14.11 -4.83 16.94
N ALA A 397 12.80 -4.68 16.86
CA ALA A 397 11.86 -5.35 17.76
C ALA A 397 11.94 -6.88 17.66
N ALA A 398 12.05 -7.46 16.46
CA ALA A 398 12.19 -8.89 16.25
C ALA A 398 13.49 -9.44 16.86
N LYS A 399 14.62 -8.70 16.78
CA LYS A 399 15.87 -9.05 17.42
C LYS A 399 15.81 -8.99 18.95
N GLU A 400 14.97 -8.12 19.50
CA GLU A 400 14.68 -8.02 20.93
C GLU A 400 13.67 -9.07 21.42
N GLY A 401 13.10 -9.88 20.49
CA GLY A 401 12.17 -10.98 20.80
C GLY A 401 10.70 -10.57 20.82
N HIS A 402 10.35 -9.41 20.26
CA HIS A 402 8.98 -8.93 20.15
C HIS A 402 8.34 -9.32 18.82
N ASP A 403 7.04 -9.61 18.87
CA ASP A 403 6.25 -9.83 17.66
C ASP A 403 6.12 -8.53 16.85
N VAL A 404 6.19 -8.65 15.51
CA VAL A 404 6.17 -7.51 14.61
C VAL A 404 5.20 -7.68 13.44
N ILE A 405 4.62 -6.57 12.99
CA ILE A 405 3.76 -6.47 11.80
C ILE A 405 4.37 -5.41 10.89
N LEU A 406 4.62 -5.77 9.63
CA LEU A 406 5.20 -4.87 8.64
C LEU A 406 4.10 -4.07 7.94
N THR A 407 4.24 -2.75 7.92
CA THR A 407 3.33 -1.86 7.20
C THR A 407 4.05 -0.61 6.67
N PRO A 408 5.23 -0.80 5.97
CA PRO A 408 6.06 0.33 5.57
C PRO A 408 5.33 1.26 4.60
N ASN A 409 5.43 2.56 4.88
CA ASN A 409 4.79 3.62 4.09
C ASN A 409 5.31 3.68 2.64
N SER A 410 6.47 3.12 2.38
CA SER A 410 7.06 3.02 1.05
C SER A 410 6.37 2.00 0.13
N HIS A 411 5.58 1.05 0.66
CA HIS A 411 4.99 -0.06 -0.11
C HIS A 411 3.50 -0.30 0.12
N VAL A 412 2.96 -0.05 1.31
CA VAL A 412 1.61 -0.52 1.66
C VAL A 412 0.70 0.58 2.22
N TYR A 413 1.04 1.86 1.98
CA TYR A 413 0.16 2.99 2.26
C TYR A 413 -0.74 3.27 1.05
N LEU A 414 -2.01 2.95 1.18
CA LEU A 414 -2.97 3.00 0.07
C LEU A 414 -3.62 4.37 -0.10
N ASP A 415 -3.28 5.33 0.72
CA ASP A 415 -3.63 6.74 0.60
C ASP A 415 -2.75 7.51 -0.41
N LEU A 416 -1.71 6.86 -0.96
CA LEU A 416 -0.86 7.38 -2.02
C LEU A 416 -1.42 7.06 -3.41
N TYR A 417 -1.03 7.85 -4.43
CA TYR A 417 -1.50 7.70 -5.80
C TYR A 417 -1.18 6.32 -6.39
N GLN A 418 -2.07 5.80 -7.24
CA GLN A 418 -1.90 4.49 -7.90
C GLN A 418 -1.15 4.60 -9.23
N ARG A 419 -1.18 5.76 -9.87
CA ARG A 419 -0.43 6.05 -11.10
C ARG A 419 -0.01 7.51 -11.18
N GLU A 420 0.89 7.78 -12.09
CA GLU A 420 1.42 9.09 -12.43
C GLU A 420 0.38 9.88 -13.24
N SER A 421 -0.51 10.64 -12.60
CA SER A 421 -1.48 11.47 -13.31
C SER A 421 -2.13 12.50 -12.38
N ASP A 422 -2.24 13.71 -12.86
CA ASP A 422 -2.99 14.82 -12.25
C ASP A 422 -4.52 14.69 -12.40
N HIS A 423 -4.99 13.64 -13.07
CA HIS A 423 -6.41 13.30 -13.20
C HIS A 423 -6.86 12.14 -12.28
N GLU A 424 -5.98 11.69 -11.38
CA GLU A 424 -6.37 10.75 -10.33
C GLU A 424 -7.19 11.47 -9.25
N PRO A 425 -8.11 10.77 -8.55
CA PRO A 425 -8.70 11.29 -7.33
C PRO A 425 -7.61 11.75 -6.37
N ARG A 426 -7.86 12.83 -5.67
CA ARG A 426 -6.88 13.40 -4.74
C ARG A 426 -6.41 12.34 -3.74
N ALA A 427 -5.12 12.27 -3.49
CA ALA A 427 -4.49 11.35 -2.57
C ALA A 427 -3.38 12.08 -1.78
N ASN A 428 -2.81 11.43 -0.79
CA ASN A 428 -1.61 11.93 -0.14
C ASN A 428 -0.43 11.88 -1.11
N GLY A 429 0.57 12.72 -0.94
CA GLY A 429 1.72 12.77 -1.84
C GLY A 429 2.47 11.43 -1.93
N GLY A 430 3.10 11.17 -3.08
CA GLY A 430 3.82 9.92 -3.35
C GLY A 430 3.04 8.95 -4.24
N PHE A 431 3.68 7.81 -4.55
CA PHE A 431 3.24 6.93 -5.60
C PHE A 431 3.48 5.46 -5.26
N ILE A 432 2.40 4.69 -5.14
CA ILE A 432 2.43 3.24 -4.89
C ILE A 432 1.50 2.53 -5.88
N PRO A 433 2.02 2.13 -7.05
CA PRO A 433 1.27 1.33 -8.02
C PRO A 433 1.10 -0.12 -7.52
N LEU A 434 0.19 -0.84 -8.17
CA LEU A 434 -0.08 -2.26 -7.92
C LEU A 434 1.21 -3.11 -7.89
N GLU A 435 2.12 -2.88 -8.84
CA GLU A 435 3.39 -3.58 -8.96
C GLU A 435 4.30 -3.41 -7.74
N LYS A 436 4.34 -2.19 -7.18
CA LYS A 436 5.19 -1.88 -6.02
C LYS A 436 4.75 -2.65 -4.78
N ILE A 437 3.45 -2.77 -4.55
CA ILE A 437 2.92 -3.62 -3.46
C ILE A 437 3.28 -5.08 -3.70
N TYR A 438 3.09 -5.57 -4.94
CA TYR A 438 3.36 -6.97 -5.28
C TYR A 438 4.84 -7.34 -5.15
N SER A 439 5.75 -6.40 -5.41
CA SER A 439 7.19 -6.60 -5.27
C SER A 439 7.66 -6.73 -3.81
N TYR A 440 6.87 -6.24 -2.86
CA TYR A 440 7.25 -6.22 -1.45
C TYR A 440 7.44 -7.62 -0.86
N ASN A 441 8.47 -7.79 -0.05
CA ASN A 441 8.69 -9.00 0.75
C ASN A 441 8.63 -8.64 2.25
N PRO A 442 7.54 -8.93 2.95
CA PRO A 442 7.37 -8.54 4.35
C PRO A 442 8.15 -9.43 5.35
N VAL A 443 9.26 -9.99 4.92
CA VAL A 443 10.21 -10.71 5.77
C VAL A 443 11.59 -10.12 5.49
N PRO A 444 12.08 -9.22 6.35
CA PRO A 444 13.38 -8.58 6.18
C PRO A 444 14.51 -9.61 6.10
N LYS A 445 15.41 -9.43 5.14
CA LYS A 445 16.54 -10.35 4.90
C LYS A 445 17.62 -10.28 6.00
N GLU A 446 17.58 -9.25 6.81
CA GLU A 446 18.48 -8.98 7.95
C GLU A 446 18.16 -9.86 9.16
N LEU A 447 16.99 -10.52 9.17
CA LEU A 447 16.56 -11.40 10.26
C LEU A 447 17.04 -12.83 10.07
N THR A 448 17.54 -13.40 11.13
CA THR A 448 17.85 -14.84 11.20
C THR A 448 16.55 -15.69 11.20
N PRO A 449 16.60 -17.01 10.88
CA PRO A 449 15.43 -17.88 10.97
C PRO A 449 14.77 -17.94 12.35
N ALA A 450 15.51 -17.66 13.42
CA ALA A 450 14.95 -17.58 14.78
C ALA A 450 14.17 -16.29 15.00
N GLU A 451 14.69 -15.16 14.53
CA GLU A 451 14.06 -13.83 14.63
C GLU A 451 12.86 -13.70 13.68
N THR A 452 12.91 -14.32 12.51
CA THR A 452 11.79 -14.34 11.53
C THR A 452 10.50 -14.92 12.14
N LYS A 453 10.56 -15.74 13.17
CA LYS A 453 9.37 -16.28 13.87
C LYS A 453 8.52 -15.18 14.52
N HIS A 454 9.11 -14.05 14.81
CA HIS A 454 8.42 -12.88 15.36
C HIS A 454 7.68 -12.07 14.30
N VAL A 455 7.94 -12.29 13.01
CA VAL A 455 7.21 -11.62 11.93
C VAL A 455 5.83 -12.26 11.79
N LEU A 456 4.82 -11.63 12.38
CA LEU A 456 3.44 -12.09 12.30
C LEU A 456 2.88 -11.94 10.87
N GLY A 457 3.22 -10.84 10.18
CA GLY A 457 2.74 -10.62 8.84
C GLY A 457 2.81 -9.18 8.36
N VAL A 458 1.86 -8.83 7.48
CA VAL A 458 1.83 -7.54 6.77
C VAL A 458 0.42 -6.94 6.77
N GLN A 459 0.35 -5.62 6.80
CA GLN A 459 -0.88 -4.85 6.69
C GLN A 459 -0.73 -3.73 5.67
N ALA A 460 -1.79 -3.41 4.95
CA ALA A 460 -1.90 -2.18 4.20
C ALA A 460 -2.79 -1.18 4.95
N ASN A 461 -2.42 0.10 4.87
CA ASN A 461 -3.11 1.19 5.56
C ASN A 461 -3.78 2.12 4.56
N LEU A 462 -5.03 2.49 4.81
CA LEU A 462 -5.73 3.56 4.11
C LEU A 462 -6.03 4.68 5.09
N TRP A 463 -5.20 5.72 5.09
CA TRP A 463 -5.46 6.99 5.75
C TRP A 463 -6.44 7.82 4.93
N THR A 464 -7.29 8.62 5.59
CA THR A 464 -8.43 9.23 4.90
C THR A 464 -8.44 10.75 4.90
N GLU A 465 -7.32 11.43 5.14
CA GLU A 465 -7.24 12.90 5.05
C GLU A 465 -7.77 13.41 3.70
N TYR A 466 -7.46 12.71 2.62
CA TYR A 466 -7.87 13.06 1.26
C TYR A 466 -8.84 12.06 0.62
N VAL A 467 -9.28 11.06 1.37
CA VAL A 467 -10.25 10.06 0.90
C VAL A 467 -11.64 10.42 1.46
N LEU A 468 -12.43 11.09 0.64
CA LEU A 468 -13.60 11.84 1.08
C LEU A 468 -14.85 11.00 1.33
N ASP A 469 -14.99 9.86 0.65
CA ASP A 469 -16.19 9.03 0.66
C ASP A 469 -15.89 7.55 0.38
N GLU A 470 -16.92 6.71 0.47
CA GLU A 470 -16.81 5.26 0.26
C GLU A 470 -16.35 4.88 -1.15
N PRO A 471 -16.88 5.45 -2.25
CA PRO A 471 -16.37 5.19 -3.59
C PRO A 471 -14.89 5.53 -3.75
N HIS A 472 -14.42 6.61 -3.14
CA HIS A 472 -13.01 6.98 -3.15
C HIS A 472 -12.16 5.96 -2.36
N ALA A 473 -12.62 5.55 -1.18
CA ALA A 473 -11.94 4.52 -0.39
C ALA A 473 -11.83 3.19 -1.16
N GLU A 474 -12.90 2.76 -1.82
CA GLU A 474 -12.90 1.56 -2.66
C GLU A 474 -11.91 1.70 -3.84
N TYR A 475 -11.86 2.86 -4.50
CA TYR A 475 -10.90 3.14 -5.56
C TYR A 475 -9.45 3.02 -5.08
N MET A 476 -9.16 3.52 -3.89
CA MET A 476 -7.81 3.47 -3.32
C MET A 476 -7.43 2.07 -2.82
N LEU A 477 -8.37 1.29 -2.32
CA LEU A 477 -8.14 -0.08 -1.85
C LEU A 477 -7.97 -1.07 -3.00
N PHE A 478 -8.82 -1.00 -4.03
CA PHE A 478 -8.89 -2.01 -5.08
C PHE A 478 -8.27 -1.54 -6.41
N PRO A 479 -7.45 -2.41 -7.06
CA PRO A 479 -7.17 -3.81 -6.73
C PRO A 479 -5.95 -4.02 -5.81
N ARG A 480 -5.38 -2.98 -5.20
CA ARG A 480 -4.11 -3.06 -4.46
C ARG A 480 -4.13 -4.07 -3.30
N ILE A 481 -5.25 -4.25 -2.60
CA ILE A 481 -5.35 -5.28 -1.55
C ILE A 481 -5.31 -6.71 -2.10
N LEU A 482 -5.57 -6.93 -3.41
CA LEU A 482 -5.36 -8.22 -4.04
C LEU A 482 -3.86 -8.56 -4.15
N ALA A 483 -3.02 -7.55 -4.43
CA ALA A 483 -1.57 -7.71 -4.41
C ALA A 483 -1.07 -8.02 -2.99
N LEU A 484 -1.55 -7.27 -1.98
CA LEU A 484 -1.24 -7.55 -0.58
C LEU A 484 -1.63 -8.98 -0.19
N SER A 485 -2.81 -9.44 -0.60
CA SER A 485 -3.29 -10.81 -0.35
C SER A 485 -2.29 -11.83 -0.84
N GLU A 486 -1.82 -11.73 -2.09
CA GLU A 486 -0.86 -12.69 -2.64
C GLU A 486 0.54 -12.55 -2.02
N VAL A 487 0.99 -11.35 -1.70
CA VAL A 487 2.23 -11.10 -0.94
C VAL A 487 2.21 -11.80 0.41
N ALA A 488 1.08 -11.72 1.11
CA ALA A 488 0.94 -12.31 2.45
C ALA A 488 0.68 -13.81 2.45
N TRP A 489 0.11 -14.35 1.35
CA TRP A 489 -0.30 -15.75 1.26
C TRP A 489 0.72 -16.63 0.54
N THR A 490 1.17 -16.21 -0.67
CA THR A 490 1.97 -17.03 -1.57
C THR A 490 3.45 -16.91 -1.25
N PRO A 491 4.23 -18.01 -1.19
CA PRO A 491 5.68 -17.94 -1.03
C PRO A 491 6.33 -17.03 -2.08
N GLN A 492 7.35 -16.27 -1.69
CA GLN A 492 7.95 -15.23 -2.56
C GLN A 492 8.49 -15.79 -3.88
N GLN A 493 9.11 -16.98 -3.83
CA GLN A 493 9.69 -17.64 -5.03
C GLN A 493 8.64 -18.11 -6.03
N ASP A 494 7.36 -18.24 -5.62
CA ASP A 494 6.25 -18.70 -6.45
C ASP A 494 5.41 -17.55 -7.00
N ARG A 495 5.77 -16.30 -6.67
CA ARG A 495 5.09 -15.09 -7.14
C ARG A 495 5.58 -14.68 -8.52
N ASP A 496 4.65 -14.37 -9.41
CA ASP A 496 4.89 -13.89 -10.79
C ASP A 496 3.91 -12.74 -11.06
N TYR A 497 4.45 -11.52 -11.19
CA TYR A 497 3.63 -10.31 -11.37
C TYR A 497 2.82 -10.33 -12.67
N LYS A 498 3.38 -10.84 -13.79
CA LYS A 498 2.66 -10.91 -15.08
C LYS A 498 1.48 -11.86 -15.03
N ASN A 499 1.68 -13.02 -14.42
CA ASN A 499 0.61 -13.98 -14.17
C ASN A 499 -0.42 -13.40 -13.18
N PHE A 500 0.02 -12.76 -12.11
CA PHE A 500 -0.86 -12.07 -11.16
C PHE A 500 -1.70 -11.00 -11.86
N LEU A 501 -1.10 -10.18 -12.69
CA LEU A 501 -1.77 -9.10 -13.43
C LEU A 501 -2.86 -9.65 -14.36
N THR A 502 -2.64 -10.80 -15.01
CA THR A 502 -3.66 -11.49 -15.81
C THR A 502 -4.85 -11.89 -14.94
N ARG A 503 -4.61 -12.43 -13.74
CA ARG A 503 -5.68 -12.80 -12.81
C ARG A 503 -6.41 -11.57 -12.24
N VAL A 504 -5.71 -10.49 -11.93
CA VAL A 504 -6.34 -9.23 -11.50
C VAL A 504 -7.25 -8.68 -12.59
N ASN A 505 -6.83 -8.70 -13.85
CA ASN A 505 -7.67 -8.27 -14.98
C ASN A 505 -8.96 -9.10 -15.12
N TYR A 506 -8.94 -10.37 -14.72
CA TYR A 506 -10.15 -11.19 -14.61
C TYR A 506 -11.04 -10.75 -13.43
N HIS A 507 -10.45 -10.39 -12.27
CA HIS A 507 -11.20 -10.03 -11.06
C HIS A 507 -11.80 -8.63 -11.10
N VAL A 508 -11.20 -7.67 -11.80
CA VAL A 508 -11.67 -6.27 -11.86
C VAL A 508 -13.11 -6.13 -12.36
N PRO A 509 -13.54 -6.78 -13.46
CA PRO A 509 -14.95 -6.78 -13.86
C PRO A 509 -15.89 -7.34 -12.79
N ALA A 510 -15.50 -8.46 -12.16
CA ALA A 510 -16.29 -9.09 -11.11
C ALA A 510 -16.41 -8.23 -9.83
N LEU A 511 -15.38 -7.43 -9.49
CA LEU A 511 -15.45 -6.43 -8.42
C LEU A 511 -16.50 -5.35 -8.76
N LYS A 512 -16.47 -4.84 -9.99
CA LYS A 512 -17.47 -3.86 -10.47
C LYS A 512 -18.90 -4.38 -10.43
N GLU A 513 -19.11 -5.63 -10.85
CA GLU A 513 -20.42 -6.31 -10.77
C GLU A 513 -20.94 -6.41 -9.34
N ARG A 514 -20.04 -6.51 -8.34
CA ARG A 514 -20.39 -6.48 -6.91
C ARG A 514 -20.56 -5.07 -6.34
N GLY A 515 -20.47 -4.03 -7.17
CA GLY A 515 -20.67 -2.64 -6.79
C GLY A 515 -19.46 -1.95 -6.22
N ILE A 516 -18.26 -2.54 -6.33
CA ILE A 516 -17.01 -1.93 -5.87
C ILE A 516 -16.49 -0.92 -6.91
N ASN A 517 -16.19 0.29 -6.49
CA ASN A 517 -15.54 1.31 -7.31
C ASN A 517 -14.04 1.02 -7.42
N VAL A 518 -13.66 0.10 -8.32
CA VAL A 518 -12.30 -0.36 -8.47
C VAL A 518 -11.49 0.48 -9.46
N TYR A 519 -10.23 0.78 -9.14
CA TYR A 519 -9.27 1.38 -10.08
C TYR A 519 -9.17 0.54 -11.37
N PRO A 520 -9.32 1.16 -12.55
CA PRO A 520 -9.57 0.42 -13.80
C PRO A 520 -8.31 -0.15 -14.49
N LEU A 521 -7.15 -0.24 -13.83
CA LEU A 521 -5.90 -0.77 -14.39
C LEU A 521 -5.52 -0.07 -15.72
N ARG A 522 -5.12 1.18 -15.63
CA ARG A 522 -4.87 2.01 -16.82
C ARG A 522 -3.48 2.60 -16.90
N ARG A 523 -2.57 2.18 -16.01
CA ARG A 523 -1.19 2.64 -16.03
C ARG A 523 -0.42 2.01 -17.18
N ILE A 524 0.40 2.85 -17.85
CA ILE A 524 1.50 2.42 -18.70
C ILE A 524 2.80 2.77 -17.97
N ALA A 525 3.65 1.80 -17.73
CA ALA A 525 5.00 2.00 -17.21
C ALA A 525 5.97 2.24 -18.37
N ALA A 526 6.82 3.26 -18.25
CA ALA A 526 7.96 3.46 -19.13
C ALA A 526 9.25 3.10 -18.38
N ILE A 527 9.98 2.15 -18.90
CA ILE A 527 11.23 1.64 -18.32
C ILE A 527 12.38 2.16 -19.15
N ASN A 528 13.27 2.94 -18.53
CA ASN A 528 14.47 3.46 -19.17
C ASN A 528 15.65 2.52 -18.94
N GLU A 529 16.37 2.21 -20.02
CA GLU A 529 17.64 1.50 -19.95
C GLU A 529 18.71 2.27 -20.73
N VAL A 530 19.92 2.28 -20.21
CA VAL A 530 21.05 2.97 -20.83
C VAL A 530 22.19 2.00 -21.14
N ASP A 531 22.56 1.95 -22.41
CA ASP A 531 23.79 1.27 -22.87
C ASP A 531 24.90 2.32 -23.04
N THR A 532 25.76 2.44 -22.04
CA THR A 532 26.87 3.41 -22.03
C THR A 532 27.98 3.06 -23.02
N VAL A 533 28.05 1.79 -23.49
CA VAL A 533 29.04 1.34 -24.49
C VAL A 533 28.62 1.76 -25.89
N LYS A 534 27.33 1.60 -26.19
CA LYS A 534 26.76 1.96 -27.51
C LYS A 534 26.31 3.44 -27.58
N HIS A 535 26.38 4.18 -26.45
CA HIS A 535 25.81 5.52 -26.32
C HIS A 535 24.34 5.53 -26.75
N LEU A 536 23.51 4.74 -26.05
CA LEU A 536 22.13 4.52 -26.40
C LEU A 536 21.23 4.59 -25.16
N VAL A 537 20.16 5.36 -25.25
CA VAL A 537 19.01 5.28 -24.34
C VAL A 537 17.91 4.46 -25.00
N SER A 538 17.22 3.64 -24.22
CA SER A 538 16.10 2.84 -24.71
C SER A 538 14.94 2.90 -23.73
N VAL A 539 13.73 2.94 -24.26
CA VAL A 539 12.48 3.00 -23.51
C VAL A 539 11.61 1.80 -23.87
N SER A 540 11.34 0.97 -22.88
CA SER A 540 10.35 -0.10 -22.98
C SER A 540 9.04 0.33 -22.33
N LEU A 541 7.91 -0.12 -22.89
CA LEU A 541 6.58 0.17 -22.36
C LEU A 541 5.94 -1.11 -21.86
N ASP A 542 5.32 -1.06 -20.70
CA ASP A 542 4.49 -2.13 -20.14
C ASP A 542 3.16 -1.58 -19.65
N SER A 543 2.13 -2.42 -19.54
CA SER A 543 0.78 -2.00 -19.20
C SER A 543 0.15 -2.91 -18.16
N GLU A 544 -0.61 -2.30 -17.25
CA GLU A 544 -1.50 -3.03 -16.34
C GLU A 544 -2.65 -3.76 -17.05
N ARG A 545 -2.85 -3.54 -18.37
CA ARG A 545 -3.79 -4.26 -19.24
C ARG A 545 -3.07 -5.02 -20.33
N PRO A 546 -2.65 -6.28 -20.10
CA PRO A 546 -1.90 -7.06 -21.09
C PRO A 546 -2.64 -7.29 -22.42
N THR A 547 -3.98 -7.18 -22.41
CA THR A 547 -4.83 -7.37 -23.60
C THR A 547 -5.05 -6.10 -24.42
N ALA A 548 -4.65 -4.92 -23.89
CA ALA A 548 -4.81 -3.65 -24.57
C ALA A 548 -3.61 -3.33 -25.46
N ASP A 549 -3.86 -2.59 -26.54
CA ASP A 549 -2.81 -2.08 -27.40
C ASP A 549 -2.20 -0.80 -26.82
N ILE A 550 -0.90 -0.78 -26.63
CA ILE A 550 -0.17 0.46 -26.37
C ILE A 550 0.11 1.11 -27.71
N ARG A 551 -0.50 2.29 -27.97
CA ARG A 551 -0.19 3.14 -29.13
C ARG A 551 0.74 4.25 -28.69
N TYR A 552 1.77 4.56 -29.49
CA TYR A 552 2.80 5.53 -29.11
C TYR A 552 3.21 6.45 -30.25
N THR A 553 3.85 7.56 -29.89
CA THR A 553 4.56 8.49 -30.77
C THR A 553 5.92 8.84 -30.19
N THR A 554 6.86 9.26 -31.03
CA THR A 554 8.20 9.72 -30.62
C THR A 554 8.51 11.13 -31.13
N ASP A 555 7.55 11.80 -31.76
CA ASP A 555 7.64 13.14 -32.32
C ASP A 555 6.96 14.22 -31.45
N GLY A 556 6.50 13.83 -30.26
CA GLY A 556 5.79 14.71 -29.33
C GLY A 556 4.30 14.91 -29.63
N THR A 557 3.75 14.32 -30.71
CA THR A 557 2.32 14.34 -31.00
C THR A 557 1.54 13.38 -30.08
N GLU A 558 0.23 13.57 -29.96
CA GLU A 558 -0.61 12.68 -29.18
C GLU A 558 -0.91 11.37 -29.91
N PRO A 559 -0.77 10.18 -29.27
CA PRO A 559 -1.12 8.93 -29.89
C PRO A 559 -2.62 8.81 -30.16
N THR A 560 -2.93 8.27 -31.33
CA THR A 560 -4.28 7.96 -31.80
C THR A 560 -4.43 6.47 -32.11
N ALA A 561 -5.62 5.98 -32.41
CA ALA A 561 -5.82 4.59 -32.85
C ALA A 561 -4.99 4.22 -34.10
N ARG A 562 -4.55 5.21 -34.89
CA ARG A 562 -3.72 5.01 -36.09
C ARG A 562 -2.21 5.07 -35.81
N SER A 563 -1.80 5.48 -34.61
CA SER A 563 -0.38 5.56 -34.24
C SER A 563 0.22 4.14 -34.15
N PRO A 564 1.55 3.99 -34.29
CA PRO A 564 2.22 2.72 -34.16
C PRO A 564 1.83 1.96 -32.89
N ARG A 565 1.65 0.64 -33.03
CA ARG A 565 1.45 -0.27 -31.90
C ARG A 565 2.80 -0.67 -31.33
N TYR A 566 2.95 -0.61 -30.02
CA TYR A 566 4.13 -1.13 -29.34
C TYR A 566 4.09 -2.65 -29.32
N THR A 567 5.16 -3.29 -29.80
CA THR A 567 5.26 -4.74 -29.96
C THR A 567 6.27 -5.40 -29.02
N GLY A 568 6.73 -4.68 -28.01
CA GLY A 568 7.73 -5.17 -27.06
C GLY A 568 9.18 -4.83 -27.44
N THR A 569 9.41 -4.26 -28.63
CA THR A 569 10.76 -3.82 -29.02
C THR A 569 11.08 -2.47 -28.38
N PRO A 570 12.18 -2.32 -27.62
CA PRO A 570 12.56 -1.06 -27.01
C PRO A 570 12.73 0.07 -28.04
N LEU A 571 12.21 1.26 -27.71
CA LEU A 571 12.36 2.46 -28.50
C LEU A 571 13.71 3.10 -28.16
N THR A 572 14.56 3.34 -29.14
CA THR A 572 15.97 3.69 -28.88
C THR A 572 16.38 5.03 -29.51
N SER A 573 17.30 5.74 -28.85
CA SER A 573 17.95 6.96 -29.35
C SER A 573 19.39 7.06 -28.86
N ARG A 574 20.23 7.79 -29.61
CA ARG A 574 21.61 8.12 -29.21
C ARG A 574 21.73 9.48 -28.53
N ASP A 575 20.66 10.25 -28.53
CA ASP A 575 20.65 11.61 -27.98
C ASP A 575 19.50 11.74 -26.99
N SER A 576 18.30 12.07 -27.43
CA SER A 576 17.13 12.17 -26.61
C SER A 576 15.95 11.43 -27.24
N ILE A 577 15.00 11.01 -26.44
CA ILE A 577 13.74 10.45 -26.93
C ILE A 577 12.57 10.94 -26.05
N ILE A 578 11.50 11.35 -26.70
CA ILE A 578 10.23 11.67 -26.05
C ILE A 578 9.23 10.61 -26.50
N VAL A 579 8.69 9.86 -25.58
CA VAL A 579 7.67 8.84 -25.85
C VAL A 579 6.35 9.29 -25.24
N LYS A 580 5.32 9.41 -26.07
CA LYS A 580 3.93 9.56 -25.60
C LYS A 580 3.17 8.29 -25.91
N ALA A 581 2.38 7.78 -24.95
CA ALA A 581 1.68 6.51 -25.10
C ALA A 581 0.29 6.53 -24.47
N ARG A 582 -0.65 5.78 -25.07
CA ARG A 582 -2.02 5.55 -24.59
C ARG A 582 -2.47 4.13 -24.83
N LEU A 583 -3.47 3.68 -24.05
CA LEU A 583 -4.08 2.36 -24.19
C LEU A 583 -5.31 2.39 -25.08
N PHE A 584 -5.44 1.38 -25.94
CA PHE A 584 -6.57 1.20 -26.86
C PHE A 584 -7.10 -0.23 -26.82
N GLU A 585 -8.41 -0.39 -26.97
CA GLU A 585 -9.10 -1.63 -27.31
C GLU A 585 -9.68 -1.47 -28.71
N GLY A 586 -8.99 -2.04 -29.71
CA GLY A 586 -9.26 -1.72 -31.12
C GLY A 586 -9.04 -0.23 -31.39
N ASP A 587 -10.06 0.45 -31.93
CA ASP A 587 -10.02 1.90 -32.19
C ASP A 587 -10.47 2.76 -31.01
N LYS A 588 -10.94 2.12 -29.92
CA LYS A 588 -11.44 2.85 -28.74
C LYS A 588 -10.30 3.10 -27.76
N MET A 589 -10.06 4.36 -27.45
CA MET A 589 -9.17 4.77 -26.38
C MET A 589 -9.78 4.35 -25.02
N ILE A 590 -8.99 3.64 -24.18
CA ILE A 590 -9.46 3.14 -22.88
C ILE A 590 -9.55 4.26 -21.86
N ASP A 591 -8.60 5.18 -21.90
CA ASP A 591 -8.50 6.28 -20.96
C ASP A 591 -8.44 7.61 -21.70
N ALA A 592 -9.44 8.48 -21.48
CA ALA A 592 -9.47 9.84 -21.99
C ALA A 592 -8.49 10.76 -21.24
N ALA A 593 -8.03 10.36 -20.06
CA ALA A 593 -7.06 11.09 -19.25
C ALA A 593 -5.66 11.08 -19.90
N PRO A 594 -4.73 11.92 -19.45
CA PRO A 594 -3.49 12.13 -20.16
C PRO A 594 -2.71 10.85 -20.40
N MET A 595 -2.18 10.78 -21.58
CA MET A 595 -1.17 9.83 -21.96
C MET A 595 0.05 9.95 -21.06
N ILE A 596 0.82 8.89 -20.93
CA ILE A 596 2.16 9.09 -20.39
C ILE A 596 2.97 9.94 -21.36
N SER A 597 3.76 10.84 -20.80
CA SER A 597 4.82 11.56 -21.51
C SER A 597 6.13 11.23 -20.82
N PHE A 598 7.01 10.55 -21.53
CA PHE A 598 8.29 10.11 -21.01
C PHE A 598 9.42 10.69 -21.84
N ARG A 599 10.39 11.35 -21.20
CA ARG A 599 11.58 11.90 -21.86
C ARG A 599 12.82 11.37 -21.19
N THR A 600 13.77 10.93 -21.98
CA THR A 600 15.12 10.61 -21.53
C THR A 600 16.16 11.27 -22.45
N ASP A 601 17.21 11.81 -21.84
CA ASP A 601 18.30 12.53 -22.50
C ASP A 601 19.62 11.79 -22.23
N TYR A 602 20.48 11.61 -23.26
CA TYR A 602 21.83 11.07 -23.08
C TYR A 602 22.83 12.20 -22.79
N HIS A 603 23.63 12.06 -21.74
CA HIS A 603 24.66 13.04 -21.34
C HIS A 603 25.85 12.38 -20.62
N LYS A 604 26.94 13.11 -20.34
CA LYS A 604 28.21 12.58 -19.83
C LYS A 604 28.13 11.96 -18.44
N ALA A 605 27.18 12.34 -17.60
CA ALA A 605 26.99 11.78 -16.26
C ALA A 605 26.27 10.43 -16.25
N ILE A 606 25.62 10.03 -17.34
CA ILE A 606 24.85 8.79 -17.41
C ILE A 606 25.76 7.56 -17.18
N GLY A 607 25.30 6.66 -16.32
CA GLY A 607 26.05 5.45 -15.97
C GLY A 607 27.27 5.68 -15.08
N LYS A 608 27.49 6.91 -14.63
CA LYS A 608 28.58 7.29 -13.73
C LYS A 608 28.22 7.04 -12.27
N LYS A 609 29.20 7.18 -11.40
CA LYS A 609 29.00 7.08 -9.94
C LYS A 609 28.54 8.42 -9.41
N ILE A 610 27.46 8.42 -8.65
CA ILE A 610 27.00 9.56 -7.86
C ILE A 610 27.11 9.24 -6.37
N THR A 611 27.51 10.22 -5.58
CA THR A 611 27.62 10.14 -4.12
C THR A 611 26.79 11.26 -3.52
N TYR A 612 25.95 10.95 -2.55
CA TYR A 612 25.16 11.90 -1.77
C TYR A 612 25.99 12.26 -0.53
N ASN A 613 26.38 13.54 -0.41
CA ASN A 613 27.29 14.00 0.64
C ASN A 613 26.45 14.54 1.81
N ASP A 614 26.34 13.78 2.90
CA ASP A 614 25.56 14.15 4.10
C ASP A 614 24.10 14.54 3.79
N CYS A 615 23.54 14.04 2.69
CA CYS A 615 22.16 14.20 2.32
C CYS A 615 21.58 12.87 1.83
N THR A 616 20.26 12.73 1.96
CA THR A 616 19.53 11.59 1.40
C THR A 616 18.19 12.06 0.87
N TRP A 617 17.64 11.34 -0.11
CA TRP A 617 16.29 11.61 -0.61
C TRP A 617 15.24 11.03 0.33
N ASN A 618 14.04 11.57 0.27
CA ASN A 618 12.89 11.05 0.98
C ASN A 618 12.38 9.77 0.30
N GLU A 619 12.02 8.76 1.08
CA GLU A 619 11.58 7.44 0.58
C GLU A 619 10.29 7.48 -0.24
N ARG A 620 9.45 8.49 -0.07
CA ARG A 620 8.25 8.71 -0.91
C ARG A 620 8.60 9.25 -2.30
N TYR A 621 9.73 9.96 -2.43
CA TYR A 621 10.11 10.70 -3.64
C TYR A 621 11.50 10.29 -4.11
N THR A 622 11.65 9.00 -4.43
CA THR A 622 12.93 8.39 -4.77
C THR A 622 13.36 8.64 -6.21
N ALA A 623 12.43 8.95 -7.11
CA ALA A 623 12.62 9.06 -8.57
C ALA A 623 13.32 7.85 -9.23
N GLY A 624 13.34 6.68 -8.57
CA GLY A 624 14.06 5.50 -9.04
C GLY A 624 15.32 5.17 -8.23
N GLY A 625 15.66 5.98 -7.21
CA GLY A 625 16.69 5.67 -6.22
C GLY A 625 18.03 6.34 -6.45
N SER A 626 19.12 5.66 -6.13
CA SER A 626 20.45 6.28 -6.00
C SER A 626 21.05 6.87 -7.28
N ARG A 627 20.49 6.55 -8.45
CA ARG A 627 20.97 7.11 -9.74
C ARG A 627 19.99 8.09 -10.37
N ALA A 628 18.88 8.39 -9.72
CA ALA A 628 17.79 9.18 -10.28
C ALA A 628 18.21 10.55 -10.83
N LEU A 629 19.22 11.19 -10.25
CA LEU A 629 19.70 12.50 -10.72
C LEU A 629 20.66 12.43 -11.93
N ILE A 630 20.99 11.22 -12.41
CA ILE A 630 21.92 10.99 -13.53
C ILE A 630 21.53 9.80 -14.40
N ASP A 631 20.25 9.44 -14.44
CA ASP A 631 19.75 8.33 -15.25
C ASP A 631 19.17 8.78 -16.61
N GLY A 632 19.18 10.08 -16.86
CA GLY A 632 18.69 10.73 -18.07
C GLY A 632 17.18 10.98 -18.07
N VAL A 633 16.42 10.50 -17.08
CA VAL A 633 14.95 10.58 -17.05
C VAL A 633 14.48 11.96 -16.59
N ARG A 634 13.64 12.59 -17.39
CA ARG A 634 13.15 13.95 -17.10
C ARG A 634 11.79 13.92 -16.43
N GLY A 635 11.65 14.74 -15.39
CA GLY A 635 10.38 14.99 -14.73
C GLY A 635 9.38 15.74 -15.63
N THR A 636 8.11 15.33 -15.60
CA THR A 636 7.01 16.02 -16.25
C THR A 636 6.53 17.22 -15.42
N PRO A 637 5.58 18.03 -15.93
CA PRO A 637 4.99 19.12 -15.14
C PRO A 637 4.12 18.70 -13.95
N THR A 638 4.37 17.53 -13.35
CA THR A 638 3.75 17.07 -12.12
C THR A 638 4.74 16.24 -11.31
N TYR A 639 4.77 16.42 -9.98
CA TYR A 639 5.58 15.56 -9.10
C TYR A 639 5.00 14.14 -8.96
N LEU A 640 3.75 13.93 -9.41
CA LEU A 640 3.04 12.65 -9.36
C LEU A 640 3.55 11.65 -10.41
N ASP A 641 4.51 12.02 -11.24
CA ASP A 641 5.10 11.13 -12.25
C ASP A 641 6.16 10.16 -11.69
N GLY A 642 6.54 10.33 -10.42
CA GLY A 642 7.56 9.52 -9.76
C GLY A 642 9.00 9.76 -10.25
N ARG A 643 9.26 10.91 -10.92
CA ARG A 643 10.55 11.25 -11.56
C ARG A 643 11.26 12.44 -10.92
N TRP A 644 10.74 12.92 -9.81
CA TRP A 644 11.29 14.00 -9.03
C TRP A 644 11.87 13.46 -7.73
N GLN A 645 13.19 13.57 -7.56
CA GLN A 645 13.83 13.17 -6.30
C GLN A 645 13.70 14.29 -5.27
N GLY A 646 13.09 13.96 -4.13
CA GLY A 646 12.75 14.93 -3.09
C GLY A 646 13.70 14.90 -1.90
N PHE A 647 14.13 16.09 -1.43
CA PHE A 647 15.03 16.26 -0.30
C PHE A 647 14.40 17.19 0.72
N THR A 648 14.44 16.82 2.00
CA THR A 648 14.06 17.69 3.13
C THR A 648 15.26 18.43 3.73
N SER A 649 16.48 18.08 3.31
CA SER A 649 17.75 18.75 3.61
C SER A 649 18.29 19.48 2.37
N PRO A 650 19.35 20.31 2.48
CA PRO A 650 20.11 20.76 1.31
C PRO A 650 20.59 19.56 0.49
N MET A 651 20.46 19.63 -0.84
CA MET A 651 21.01 18.62 -1.74
C MET A 651 22.49 18.89 -1.95
N ASP A 652 23.34 17.89 -1.74
CA ASP A 652 24.77 17.94 -2.00
C ASP A 652 25.22 16.61 -2.61
N VAL A 653 25.52 16.62 -3.92
CA VAL A 653 25.85 15.40 -4.65
C VAL A 653 27.12 15.56 -5.45
N THR A 654 27.93 14.50 -5.51
CA THR A 654 29.17 14.45 -6.28
C THR A 654 29.09 13.36 -7.35
N ILE A 655 29.31 13.73 -8.60
CA ILE A 655 29.34 12.85 -9.77
C ILE A 655 30.82 12.61 -10.17
N ASP A 656 31.26 11.35 -10.20
CA ASP A 656 32.59 10.95 -10.73
C ASP A 656 32.45 10.56 -12.20
N LEU A 657 32.89 11.38 -13.11
CA LEU A 657 32.89 11.13 -14.55
C LEU A 657 33.88 10.04 -14.99
N GLY A 658 34.71 9.54 -14.07
CA GLY A 658 35.68 8.45 -14.30
C GLY A 658 37.05 8.94 -14.84
N ALA A 659 37.08 10.06 -15.54
CA ALA A 659 38.28 10.70 -16.06
C ALA A 659 38.09 12.21 -16.16
N VAL A 660 39.18 12.97 -16.24
CA VAL A 660 39.11 14.41 -16.53
C VAL A 660 38.49 14.62 -17.90
N THR A 661 37.32 15.25 -17.90
CA THR A 661 36.43 15.41 -19.06
C THR A 661 36.23 16.91 -19.34
N GLU A 662 36.13 17.28 -20.61
CA GLU A 662 35.75 18.63 -20.99
C GLU A 662 34.28 18.88 -20.69
N LEU A 663 33.97 20.02 -20.08
CA LEU A 663 32.65 20.44 -19.65
C LEU A 663 32.29 21.74 -20.36
N SER A 664 31.17 21.70 -21.09
CA SER A 664 30.64 22.85 -21.81
C SER A 664 29.42 23.44 -21.14
N HIS A 665 28.63 22.61 -20.44
CA HIS A 665 27.37 23.01 -19.81
C HIS A 665 26.96 22.05 -18.73
N ILE A 666 26.40 22.56 -17.62
CA ILE A 666 25.72 21.76 -16.59
C ILE A 666 24.34 22.37 -16.39
N PHE A 667 23.32 21.49 -16.30
CA PHE A 667 21.96 21.88 -15.97
C PHE A 667 21.47 21.10 -14.77
N ALA A 668 20.65 21.74 -13.94
CA ALA A 668 19.86 21.09 -12.90
C ALA A 668 18.48 21.72 -12.87
N LYS A 669 17.41 20.91 -12.96
CA LYS A 669 16.05 21.42 -13.02
C LYS A 669 15.33 21.11 -11.70
N PHE A 670 14.68 22.13 -11.17
CA PHE A 670 13.90 22.04 -9.93
C PHE A 670 12.44 22.43 -10.19
N MET A 671 11.56 22.01 -9.28
CA MET A 671 10.16 22.42 -9.29
C MET A 671 9.76 23.08 -7.96
N GLN A 672 8.74 23.93 -8.03
CA GLN A 672 8.03 24.46 -6.88
C GLN A 672 6.54 24.17 -7.02
N GLU A 673 5.96 23.62 -5.94
CA GLU A 673 4.52 23.44 -5.75
C GLU A 673 4.20 23.65 -4.28
N ARG A 674 3.96 24.89 -3.90
CA ARG A 674 3.85 25.33 -2.49
C ARG A 674 2.74 24.65 -1.72
N VAL A 675 1.64 24.33 -2.37
CA VAL A 675 0.50 23.61 -1.75
C VAL A 675 0.96 22.23 -1.22
N GLN A 676 1.98 21.65 -1.86
CA GLN A 676 2.57 20.37 -1.50
C GLN A 676 3.89 20.50 -0.73
N TRP A 677 4.18 21.69 -0.21
CA TRP A 677 5.40 21.99 0.58
C TRP A 677 6.70 21.78 -0.19
N VAL A 678 6.62 21.86 -1.53
CA VAL A 678 7.76 21.79 -2.45
C VAL A 678 8.17 23.20 -2.85
N TYR A 679 9.45 23.52 -2.70
CA TYR A 679 9.99 24.87 -2.93
C TYR A 679 11.21 24.83 -3.83
N MET A 680 11.50 25.95 -4.51
CA MET A 680 12.80 26.13 -5.18
C MET A 680 13.93 26.13 -4.16
N PRO A 681 15.15 25.65 -4.52
CA PRO A 681 16.33 25.90 -3.71
C PRO A 681 16.62 27.42 -3.63
N GLY A 682 17.26 27.87 -2.58
CA GLY A 682 17.68 29.26 -2.48
C GLY A 682 18.72 29.64 -3.54
N ASP A 683 19.63 28.73 -3.81
CA ASP A 683 20.63 28.78 -4.88
C ASP A 683 21.14 27.40 -5.26
N VAL A 684 21.78 27.31 -6.41
CA VAL A 684 22.53 26.15 -6.89
C VAL A 684 23.97 26.53 -7.19
N GLU A 685 24.91 25.75 -6.68
CA GLU A 685 26.34 25.94 -6.84
C GLU A 685 27.00 24.75 -7.51
N ILE A 686 27.86 24.99 -8.47
CA ILE A 686 28.69 23.98 -9.15
C ILE A 686 30.15 24.09 -8.67
N LEU A 687 30.68 22.97 -8.20
CA LEU A 687 32.08 22.84 -7.81
C LEU A 687 32.71 21.71 -8.63
N LEU A 688 33.97 21.92 -9.00
CA LEU A 688 34.75 20.98 -9.81
C LEU A 688 36.03 20.55 -9.06
N SER A 689 36.41 19.27 -9.31
CA SER A 689 37.66 18.72 -8.78
C SER A 689 38.26 17.67 -9.73
N ASP A 690 39.56 17.50 -9.72
CA ASP A 690 40.26 16.44 -10.44
C ASP A 690 40.59 15.24 -9.55
N ASP A 691 40.69 15.45 -8.23
CA ASP A 691 41.09 14.45 -7.23
C ASP A 691 39.90 13.94 -6.35
N GLY A 692 38.75 14.60 -6.40
CA GLY A 692 37.56 14.27 -5.58
C GLY A 692 37.63 14.74 -4.12
N VAL A 693 38.69 15.49 -3.77
CA VAL A 693 38.94 16.02 -2.41
C VAL A 693 38.95 17.56 -2.42
N ASN A 694 39.75 18.14 -3.33
CA ASN A 694 39.89 19.57 -3.44
C ASN A 694 38.94 20.16 -4.48
N PHE A 695 37.81 20.68 -4.01
CA PHE A 695 36.77 21.26 -4.86
C PHE A 695 36.91 22.78 -4.95
N ARG A 696 36.84 23.32 -6.16
CA ARG A 696 36.75 24.76 -6.43
C ARG A 696 35.35 25.12 -6.91
N SER A 697 34.75 26.16 -6.38
CA SER A 697 33.50 26.71 -6.88
C SER A 697 33.73 27.39 -8.22
N VAL A 698 32.93 27.04 -9.22
CA VAL A 698 33.09 27.62 -10.60
C VAL A 698 31.87 28.43 -11.01
N ALA A 699 30.69 28.11 -10.47
CA ALA A 699 29.48 28.85 -10.79
C ALA A 699 28.45 28.74 -9.66
N ARG A 700 27.64 29.79 -9.48
CA ARG A 700 26.54 29.82 -8.52
C ARG A 700 25.41 30.69 -9.09
N GLN A 701 24.20 30.21 -8.96
CA GLN A 701 22.98 30.91 -9.43
C GLN A 701 21.94 30.89 -8.33
N LYS A 702 21.39 32.06 -8.01
CA LYS A 702 20.21 32.15 -7.11
C LYS A 702 18.94 31.84 -7.88
N THR A 703 17.94 31.33 -7.19
CA THR A 703 16.61 31.14 -7.79
C THR A 703 16.03 32.48 -8.24
N LEU A 704 15.36 32.47 -9.39
CA LEU A 704 14.61 33.62 -9.93
C LEU A 704 13.11 33.47 -9.70
N THR A 705 12.65 32.27 -9.39
CA THR A 705 11.24 31.96 -9.14
C THR A 705 10.79 32.58 -7.83
N SER A 706 9.73 33.40 -7.87
CA SER A 706 9.13 33.95 -6.65
C SER A 706 8.49 32.88 -5.78
N GLU A 707 8.69 32.97 -4.49
CA GLU A 707 8.01 32.10 -3.51
C GLU A 707 6.48 32.30 -3.49
N ASP A 708 5.97 33.44 -3.92
CA ASP A 708 4.53 33.74 -3.89
C ASP A 708 3.73 33.03 -5.00
N ILE A 709 4.39 32.27 -5.86
CA ILE A 709 3.74 31.48 -6.91
C ILE A 709 3.27 30.15 -6.32
N TYR A 710 1.95 29.97 -6.20
CA TYR A 710 1.32 28.77 -5.66
C TYR A 710 1.10 27.65 -6.70
N LYS A 711 0.92 28.01 -7.97
CA LYS A 711 0.83 27.01 -9.05
C LYS A 711 2.17 26.33 -9.29
N PRO A 712 2.18 25.08 -9.81
CA PRO A 712 3.43 24.42 -10.18
C PRO A 712 4.26 25.25 -11.15
N VAL A 713 5.53 25.47 -10.82
CA VAL A 713 6.51 26.16 -11.67
C VAL A 713 7.84 25.43 -11.64
N PHE A 714 8.62 25.60 -12.72
CA PHE A 714 9.88 24.90 -12.93
C PHE A 714 10.98 25.90 -13.26
N GLU A 715 12.15 25.68 -12.68
CA GLU A 715 13.34 26.47 -12.98
C GLU A 715 14.48 25.54 -13.37
N THR A 716 15.13 25.82 -14.49
CA THR A 716 16.36 25.13 -14.91
C THR A 716 17.54 26.03 -14.63
N PHE A 717 18.36 25.66 -13.68
CA PHE A 717 19.64 26.30 -13.43
C PHE A 717 20.60 25.88 -14.51
N SER A 718 21.23 26.85 -15.21
CA SER A 718 21.98 26.64 -16.43
C SER A 718 23.35 27.26 -16.31
N PHE A 719 24.40 26.46 -16.37
CA PHE A 719 25.78 26.86 -16.13
C PHE A 719 26.64 26.58 -17.36
N PRO A 720 26.72 27.55 -18.32
CA PRO A 720 27.65 27.45 -19.44
C PRO A 720 29.08 27.60 -18.92
N MET A 721 30.02 26.79 -19.40
CA MET A 721 31.39 26.79 -18.95
C MET A 721 32.38 26.32 -20.03
N LYS A 722 33.68 26.55 -19.82
CA LYS A 722 34.79 25.96 -20.60
C LYS A 722 35.79 25.41 -19.60
N GLU A 723 35.44 24.32 -18.99
CA GLU A 723 36.17 23.73 -17.86
C GLU A 723 36.56 22.28 -18.18
N ARG A 724 37.50 21.75 -17.40
CA ARG A 724 37.84 20.34 -17.40
C ARG A 724 37.90 19.86 -15.96
N ALA A 725 37.25 18.74 -15.68
CA ALA A 725 37.28 18.09 -14.36
C ALA A 725 36.89 16.62 -14.44
N ARG A 726 37.27 15.84 -13.46
CA ARG A 726 36.77 14.47 -13.24
C ARG A 726 35.51 14.45 -12.36
N TYR A 727 35.46 15.30 -11.36
CA TYR A 727 34.36 15.33 -10.40
C TYR A 727 33.55 16.61 -10.57
N VAL A 728 32.23 16.43 -10.63
CA VAL A 728 31.27 17.53 -10.62
C VAL A 728 30.45 17.41 -9.32
N ARG A 729 30.50 18.45 -8.47
CA ARG A 729 29.69 18.53 -7.27
C ARG A 729 28.63 19.61 -7.43
N VAL A 730 27.39 19.24 -7.16
CA VAL A 730 26.20 20.11 -7.25
C VAL A 730 25.61 20.27 -5.87
N LYS A 731 25.50 21.52 -5.42
CA LYS A 731 24.86 21.88 -4.17
C LYS A 731 23.63 22.72 -4.43
N ALA A 732 22.51 22.36 -3.81
CA ALA A 732 21.28 23.15 -3.82
C ALA A 732 20.86 23.43 -2.37
N SER A 733 20.78 24.73 -2.02
CA SER A 733 20.46 25.10 -0.64
C SER A 733 18.99 24.90 -0.32
N ASN A 734 18.69 24.36 0.86
CA ASN A 734 17.34 24.34 1.44
C ASN A 734 17.41 25.12 2.76
N ASN A 735 17.02 26.40 2.73
CA ASN A 735 17.13 27.31 3.87
C ASN A 735 15.84 27.33 4.71
N ARG A 736 15.01 26.30 4.61
CA ARG A 736 13.69 26.28 5.25
C ARG A 736 13.66 25.36 6.47
N SER A 737 12.61 25.50 7.26
CA SER A 737 12.35 24.63 8.42
C SER A 737 12.10 23.17 7.98
N ALA A 738 12.23 22.25 8.93
CA ALA A 738 11.97 20.84 8.71
C ALA A 738 10.58 20.60 8.06
N GLY A 739 10.50 19.64 7.14
CA GLY A 739 9.28 19.27 6.44
C GLY A 739 9.07 19.93 5.07
N HIS A 740 9.93 20.88 4.66
CA HIS A 740 9.87 21.47 3.32
C HIS A 740 10.80 20.73 2.37
N PHE A 741 10.30 20.49 1.15
CA PHE A 741 11.04 19.76 0.11
C PHE A 741 11.68 20.70 -0.91
N ILE A 742 12.84 20.28 -1.45
CA ILE A 742 13.32 20.66 -2.78
C ILE A 742 13.28 19.43 -3.68
N PHE A 743 12.78 19.57 -4.91
CA PHE A 743 12.64 18.49 -5.89
C PHE A 743 13.51 18.74 -7.11
N CYS A 744 14.39 17.79 -7.42
CA CYS A 744 15.23 17.80 -8.62
C CYS A 744 14.91 16.59 -9.51
N ASP A 745 14.81 16.79 -10.85
CA ASP A 745 14.62 15.69 -11.80
C ASP A 745 15.95 15.09 -12.27
N GLU A 746 16.84 15.89 -12.82
CA GLU A 746 18.06 15.42 -13.47
C GLU A 746 19.18 16.46 -13.42
N ILE A 747 20.43 16.00 -13.31
CA ILE A 747 21.65 16.80 -13.45
C ILE A 747 22.31 16.43 -14.78
N ILE A 748 22.17 17.26 -15.78
CA ILE A 748 22.68 17.04 -17.14
C ILE A 748 24.08 17.62 -17.24
N VAL A 749 25.04 16.86 -17.73
CA VAL A 749 26.44 17.26 -17.91
C VAL A 749 26.83 17.11 -19.38
N HIS A 750 27.11 18.20 -20.06
CA HIS A 750 27.60 18.25 -21.44
C HIS A 750 29.07 18.67 -21.56
#